data_831bab8379dd02628324d7ebbe2865db
#
_entry.id   831bab8379dd02628324d7ebbe2865db
#
_cell.length_a   1.000
_cell.length_b   1.000
_cell.length_c   1.000
_cell.angle_alpha   90.00
_cell.angle_beta   90.00
_cell.angle_gamma   90.00
#
_symmetry.space_group_name_H-M   'P 1'
#
loop_
_entity.id
_entity.type
_entity.pdbx_description
1 polymer ?
#
loop_
_entity_poly.entity_id
_entity_poly.type
_entity_poly.pdbx_seq_one_letter_code
_entity_poly.pdbx_strand_id
1 'polypeptide(L)'
;MKDYNLENRRFVIGGVATIIVVVYILRLFTLQLMSDDYKKNADSNAFLKKVEFPSRGAITDRNGKLLVYNQPAYDIMVVMNEESGRLDTTEFCQTLGITKEFFIKRMNDIKDRSKNPGYSRFTQQLFMSQLSSQEFSMFQEKIFRFPGFYVQRRSIRQYQYPYAAHVLGDVGEVSMSDIEDDDYYQPGDYIGKLGIEKYYEKELRGEKGVQILLRDARGRIQGNYQNGKYDRKPVAGKDLTLSIDLNLQALGERLLEGKIGSIVAIEPKTGEVLAMVSSPTYDPRIMVGRARGKNHRLLQQDLWKPLLNRSIMGLYPPGSTFKTSQALTYMTEGVITPSTAFACHRGFYHRGLHVGCHSHSSPIALVDAISTSCNAYFCWGLYYMMGNRRKYHSVQDAMTTWRDYMVSMGFGYKLGIDLPGEKRGMIPNAEYYDRNYRGSWNGLTIISISIGQGEVTLTPLQIANLGATIANRGYYYAPHVVRKVSGEPLDTAYTRRHVTKASRRAYDYVVAGMRSSALKGTCKHHDHSVFMGFAPMNDPKIAICVYVENGGWGADYGVPIGGLMMEQYLHGKLSPASEAQAAEMQKRRIGYGQRYANQPAKGKKGSKAAAKAAADSAAAAKKAAALAAAKQKAELKAKQQADLKAKQKGKKGAKDKNNEAQRGKGIVPITIENHQGRR
;
A
#
# COMPACT_ATOMS: atom_id res chain seq x y z
N MET A 1 39.05 79.93 -44.30
CA MET A 1 38.45 79.46 -43.02
C MET A 1 37.12 78.84 -43.32
N LYS A 2 36.95 77.55 -43.11
CA LYS A 2 35.65 76.89 -43.27
C LYS A 2 34.85 77.19 -42.02
N ASP A 3 33.81 77.98 -42.14
CA ASP A 3 32.85 78.21 -41.09
C ASP A 3 32.20 76.88 -40.73
N TYR A 4 32.57 76.31 -39.59
CA TYR A 4 31.90 75.14 -39.03
C TYR A 4 30.55 75.60 -38.50
N ASN A 5 29.51 75.29 -39.24
CA ASN A 5 28.14 75.60 -38.89
C ASN A 5 27.73 74.88 -37.59
N LEU A 6 27.94 75.54 -36.44
CA LEU A 6 27.65 75.00 -35.09
C LEU A 6 26.15 74.84 -34.84
N GLU A 7 25.30 75.46 -35.65
CA GLU A 7 23.83 75.43 -35.51
C GLU A 7 23.25 74.03 -35.77
N ASN A 8 23.82 73.26 -36.71
CA ASN A 8 23.34 71.90 -36.96
C ASN A 8 23.71 70.93 -35.85
N ARG A 9 24.76 71.18 -35.09
CA ARG A 9 25.20 70.32 -34.01
C ARG A 9 24.24 70.33 -32.81
N ARG A 10 23.58 71.47 -32.54
CA ARG A 10 22.58 71.59 -31.45
C ARG A 10 21.39 70.69 -31.69
N PHE A 11 20.94 70.47 -32.94
CA PHE A 11 19.83 69.55 -33.24
C PHE A 11 20.27 68.12 -33.14
N VAL A 12 21.48 67.74 -33.51
CA VAL A 12 22.02 66.38 -33.32
C VAL A 12 22.17 66.06 -31.84
N ILE A 13 22.73 66.96 -31.03
CA ILE A 13 22.87 66.78 -29.59
C ILE A 13 21.50 66.74 -28.92
N GLY A 14 20.54 67.58 -29.33
CA GLY A 14 19.17 67.57 -28.85
C GLY A 14 18.47 66.26 -29.21
N GLY A 15 18.66 65.74 -30.44
CA GLY A 15 18.11 64.44 -30.88
C GLY A 15 18.67 63.30 -30.08
N VAL A 16 20.00 63.25 -29.86
CA VAL A 16 20.61 62.18 -29.02
C VAL A 16 20.10 62.22 -27.57
N ALA A 17 20.02 63.46 -26.98
CA ALA A 17 19.49 63.64 -25.62
C ALA A 17 18.05 63.19 -25.52
N THR A 18 17.20 63.52 -26.53
CA THR A 18 15.80 63.03 -26.56
C THR A 18 15.71 61.53 -26.67
N ILE A 19 16.52 60.91 -27.53
CA ILE A 19 16.57 59.40 -27.64
C ILE A 19 16.96 58.76 -26.30
N ILE A 20 17.97 59.30 -25.62
CA ILE A 20 18.40 58.81 -24.30
C ILE A 20 17.25 58.93 -23.30
N VAL A 21 16.54 60.05 -23.26
CA VAL A 21 15.38 60.24 -22.36
C VAL A 21 14.27 59.28 -22.68
N VAL A 22 13.95 59.06 -23.96
CA VAL A 22 12.94 58.08 -24.38
C VAL A 22 13.34 56.66 -23.97
N VAL A 23 14.60 56.26 -24.16
CA VAL A 23 15.12 54.94 -23.71
C VAL A 23 15.01 54.80 -22.18
N TYR A 24 15.33 55.86 -21.42
CA TYR A 24 15.14 55.83 -19.96
C TYR A 24 13.68 55.71 -19.56
N ILE A 25 12.78 56.46 -20.20
CA ILE A 25 11.34 56.37 -19.92
C ILE A 25 10.82 54.98 -20.24
N LEU A 26 11.14 54.40 -21.40
CA LEU A 26 10.77 53.07 -21.78
C LEU A 26 11.35 52.02 -20.80
N ARG A 27 12.60 52.22 -20.36
CA ARG A 27 13.21 51.30 -19.38
C ARG A 27 12.56 51.41 -18.00
N LEU A 28 12.24 52.62 -17.56
CA LEU A 28 11.48 52.84 -16.31
C LEU A 28 10.08 52.26 -16.40
N PHE A 29 9.39 52.45 -17.53
CA PHE A 29 8.08 51.84 -17.77
C PHE A 29 8.13 50.30 -17.69
N THR A 30 9.10 49.66 -18.38
CA THR A 30 9.27 48.22 -18.31
C THR A 30 9.60 47.74 -16.89
N LEU A 31 10.45 48.45 -16.14
CA LEU A 31 10.84 48.09 -14.78
C LEU A 31 9.72 48.31 -13.76
N GLN A 32 8.88 49.36 -13.92
CA GLN A 32 7.85 49.70 -12.92
C GLN A 32 6.49 49.08 -13.20
N LEU A 33 6.13 48.86 -14.46
CA LEU A 33 4.78 48.41 -14.85
C LEU A 33 4.72 47.01 -15.47
N MET A 34 5.80 46.54 -16.11
CA MET A 34 5.83 45.21 -16.75
C MET A 34 6.65 44.16 -15.99
N SER A 35 7.46 44.54 -15.02
CA SER A 35 8.26 43.60 -14.22
C SER A 35 7.75 43.52 -12.80
N ASP A 36 7.03 42.43 -12.49
CA ASP A 36 6.60 42.11 -11.13
C ASP A 36 7.76 41.66 -10.21
N ASP A 37 8.94 41.37 -10.76
CA ASP A 37 10.07 40.84 -10.00
C ASP A 37 10.63 41.85 -8.97
N TYR A 38 10.67 43.12 -9.29
CA TYR A 38 11.11 44.15 -8.34
C TYR A 38 10.09 44.38 -7.22
N LYS A 39 8.80 44.33 -7.53
CA LYS A 39 7.73 44.38 -6.54
C LYS A 39 7.75 43.16 -5.62
N LYS A 40 7.89 41.98 -6.18
CA LYS A 40 8.06 40.72 -5.40
C LYS A 40 9.30 40.75 -4.51
N ASN A 41 10.42 41.29 -5.00
CA ASN A 41 11.64 41.45 -4.22
C ASN A 41 11.50 42.49 -3.11
N ALA A 42 10.84 43.65 -3.37
CA ALA A 42 10.56 44.65 -2.36
C ALA A 42 9.63 44.13 -1.28
N ASP A 43 8.56 43.44 -1.66
CA ASP A 43 7.63 42.76 -0.73
C ASP A 43 8.33 41.66 0.07
N SER A 44 9.22 40.89 -0.54
CA SER A 44 9.99 39.85 0.17
C SER A 44 11.05 40.41 1.13
N ASN A 45 11.53 41.66 0.89
CA ASN A 45 12.43 42.33 1.81
C ASN A 45 11.71 42.94 3.02
N ALA A 46 10.49 43.47 2.82
CA ALA A 46 9.69 44.10 3.87
C ALA A 46 8.86 43.08 4.66
N PHE A 47 8.42 41.98 4.02
CA PHE A 47 7.51 41.01 4.59
C PHE A 47 8.11 39.59 4.56
N LEU A 48 8.08 38.91 5.70
CA LEU A 48 8.32 37.47 5.79
C LEU A 48 6.97 36.73 5.80
N LYS A 49 6.63 36.08 4.70
CA LYS A 49 5.48 35.14 4.69
C LYS A 49 5.92 33.83 5.30
N LYS A 50 5.53 33.59 6.54
CA LYS A 50 5.76 32.33 7.24
C LYS A 50 4.58 31.42 7.00
N VAL A 51 4.82 30.28 6.34
CA VAL A 51 3.80 29.27 6.10
C VAL A 51 3.57 28.49 7.39
N GLU A 52 2.32 28.39 7.82
CA GLU A 52 1.90 27.52 8.92
C GLU A 52 1.26 26.25 8.35
N PHE A 53 1.87 25.12 8.68
CA PHE A 53 1.38 23.82 8.20
C PHE A 53 0.21 23.33 9.03
N PRO A 54 -0.88 22.89 8.36
CA PRO A 54 -2.00 22.26 9.05
C PRO A 54 -1.60 20.89 9.63
N SER A 55 -2.31 20.44 10.64
CA SER A 55 -2.27 19.04 11.03
C SER A 55 -3.05 18.21 10.02
N ARG A 56 -2.44 17.12 9.55
CA ARG A 56 -3.09 16.17 8.66
C ARG A 56 -4.14 15.37 9.43
N GLY A 57 -5.29 15.05 8.82
CA GLY A 57 -6.37 14.29 9.46
C GLY A 57 -5.89 12.96 10.05
N ALA A 58 -6.43 12.53 11.17
CA ALA A 58 -6.15 11.23 11.76
C ALA A 58 -6.89 10.11 11.02
N ILE A 59 -6.40 8.86 11.13
CA ILE A 59 -7.03 7.70 10.52
C ILE A 59 -7.31 6.67 11.60
N THR A 60 -8.56 6.23 11.72
CA THR A 60 -9.02 5.21 12.67
C THR A 60 -9.55 3.98 11.92
N ASP A 61 -9.55 2.82 12.59
CA ASP A 61 -10.23 1.63 12.09
C ASP A 61 -11.76 1.75 12.29
N ARG A 62 -12.53 0.74 11.85
CA ARG A 62 -13.99 0.70 12.01
C ARG A 62 -14.48 0.72 13.45
N ASN A 63 -13.63 0.33 14.40
CA ASN A 63 -13.90 0.24 15.84
C ASN A 63 -13.38 1.45 16.62
N GLY A 64 -12.87 2.48 15.91
CA GLY A 64 -12.32 3.70 16.52
C GLY A 64 -10.88 3.58 17.03
N LYS A 65 -10.16 2.48 16.74
CA LYS A 65 -8.74 2.35 17.07
C LYS A 65 -7.91 3.28 16.18
N LEU A 66 -7.08 4.10 16.81
CA LEU A 66 -6.19 5.04 16.10
C LEU A 66 -5.11 4.26 15.34
N LEU A 67 -5.09 4.38 14.02
CA LEU A 67 -4.13 3.72 13.14
C LEU A 67 -2.98 4.65 12.76
N VAL A 68 -3.32 5.88 12.38
CA VAL A 68 -2.35 6.87 11.89
C VAL A 68 -2.64 8.23 12.52
N TYR A 69 -1.59 8.84 13.06
CA TYR A 69 -1.66 10.13 13.75
C TYR A 69 -0.46 11.02 13.42
N ASN A 70 -0.47 12.24 13.92
CA ASN A 70 0.61 13.20 13.71
C ASN A 70 1.46 13.35 14.97
N GLN A 71 2.76 13.31 14.82
CA GLN A 71 3.72 13.64 15.87
C GLN A 71 4.41 14.96 15.52
N PRO A 72 4.59 15.88 16.50
CA PRO A 72 5.38 17.09 16.26
C PRO A 72 6.80 16.76 15.78
N ALA A 73 7.25 17.49 14.79
CA ALA A 73 8.59 17.45 14.25
C ALA A 73 9.08 18.87 13.96
N TYR A 74 10.35 19.02 13.76
CA TYR A 74 10.96 20.31 13.56
C TYR A 74 11.89 20.26 12.35
N ASP A 75 11.75 21.26 11.47
CA ASP A 75 12.66 21.46 10.34
C ASP A 75 13.61 22.62 10.65
N ILE A 76 14.86 22.48 10.30
CA ILE A 76 15.83 23.58 10.33
C ILE A 76 15.81 24.26 8.98
N MET A 77 15.49 25.54 9.01
CA MET A 77 15.48 26.43 7.85
C MET A 77 16.71 27.33 7.91
N VAL A 78 17.22 27.74 6.76
CA VAL A 78 18.33 28.70 6.64
C VAL A 78 17.96 29.86 5.72
N VAL A 79 18.27 31.07 6.13
CA VAL A 79 18.23 32.28 5.29
C VAL A 79 19.66 32.66 4.95
N MET A 80 20.06 32.45 3.70
CA MET A 80 21.45 32.55 3.26
C MET A 80 22.02 33.97 3.42
N ASN A 81 21.18 35.00 3.35
CA ASN A 81 21.62 36.38 3.51
C ASN A 81 21.88 36.79 4.97
N GLU A 82 21.35 36.01 5.91
CA GLU A 82 21.48 36.25 7.35
C GLU A 82 22.59 35.37 7.96
N GLU A 83 23.08 34.38 7.20
CA GLU A 83 24.25 33.57 7.57
C GLU A 83 25.49 34.46 7.43
N SER A 84 25.99 34.94 8.57
CA SER A 84 26.93 36.05 8.69
C SER A 84 28.40 35.67 8.44
N GLY A 85 28.71 34.49 7.91
CA GLY A 85 30.09 33.99 7.75
C GLY A 85 30.85 33.77 9.07
N ARG A 86 30.21 34.04 10.21
CA ARG A 86 30.73 33.84 11.56
C ARG A 86 30.24 32.54 12.21
N LEU A 87 29.55 31.66 11.43
CA LEU A 87 29.01 30.42 11.91
C LEU A 87 30.15 29.46 12.31
N ASP A 88 30.20 29.07 13.57
CA ASP A 88 31.04 27.92 13.97
C ASP A 88 30.41 26.63 13.43
N THR A 89 30.87 26.25 12.23
CA THR A 89 30.39 25.04 11.55
C THR A 89 30.71 23.77 12.32
N THR A 90 31.74 23.78 13.16
CA THR A 90 32.13 22.61 13.98
C THR A 90 31.12 22.40 15.10
N GLU A 91 30.81 23.47 15.86
CA GLU A 91 29.80 23.41 16.92
C GLU A 91 28.41 23.12 16.37
N PHE A 92 28.06 23.72 15.22
CA PHE A 92 26.80 23.45 14.53
C PHE A 92 26.65 21.97 14.16
N CYS A 93 27.70 21.41 13.54
CA CYS A 93 27.69 19.98 13.15
C CYS A 93 27.64 19.05 14.36
N GLN A 94 28.36 19.35 15.44
CA GLN A 94 28.31 18.57 16.69
C GLN A 94 26.91 18.62 17.33
N THR A 95 26.28 19.80 17.36
CA THR A 95 24.94 19.98 17.97
C THR A 95 23.88 19.18 17.23
N LEU A 96 24.01 19.04 15.92
CA LEU A 96 23.05 18.29 15.08
C LEU A 96 23.48 16.84 14.80
N GLY A 97 24.65 16.41 15.28
CA GLY A 97 25.18 15.07 15.00
C GLY A 97 25.44 14.81 13.52
N ILE A 98 25.80 15.83 12.74
CA ILE A 98 26.09 15.74 11.30
C ILE A 98 27.56 15.94 11.01
N THR A 99 28.03 15.42 9.85
CA THR A 99 29.40 15.62 9.42
C THR A 99 29.56 16.97 8.70
N LYS A 100 30.78 17.51 8.68
CA LYS A 100 31.09 18.77 7.98
C LYS A 100 30.89 18.63 6.47
N GLU A 101 31.18 17.46 5.90
CA GLU A 101 30.95 17.15 4.49
C GLU A 101 29.44 17.19 4.16
N PHE A 102 28.59 16.67 5.04
CA PHE A 102 27.15 16.75 4.90
C PHE A 102 26.68 18.21 4.90
N PHE A 103 27.16 19.01 5.85
CA PHE A 103 26.84 20.44 5.94
C PHE A 103 27.20 21.18 4.64
N ILE A 104 28.45 21.05 4.17
CA ILE A 104 28.93 21.70 2.94
C ILE A 104 28.10 21.26 1.73
N LYS A 105 27.88 19.96 1.59
CA LYS A 105 27.07 19.43 0.50
C LYS A 105 25.67 20.02 0.52
N ARG A 106 25.03 20.05 1.71
CA ARG A 106 23.66 20.56 1.83
C ARG A 106 23.55 22.05 1.52
N MET A 107 24.49 22.86 1.99
CA MET A 107 24.55 24.30 1.66
C MET A 107 24.75 24.53 0.16
N ASN A 108 25.54 23.71 -0.51
CA ASN A 108 25.73 23.78 -1.96
C ASN A 108 24.45 23.32 -2.71
N ASP A 109 23.81 22.24 -2.28
CA ASP A 109 22.56 21.75 -2.88
C ASP A 109 21.43 22.80 -2.77
N ILE A 110 21.37 23.56 -1.67
CA ILE A 110 20.41 24.66 -1.48
C ILE A 110 20.68 25.79 -2.49
N LYS A 111 21.93 26.14 -2.75
CA LYS A 111 22.33 27.21 -3.68
C LYS A 111 22.18 26.82 -5.16
N ASP A 112 22.15 25.54 -5.45
CA ASP A 112 22.07 25.01 -6.81
C ASP A 112 20.64 25.13 -7.36
N ARG A 113 20.42 26.05 -8.28
CA ARG A 113 19.10 26.27 -8.90
C ARG A 113 18.60 25.08 -9.72
N SER A 114 19.47 24.17 -10.14
CA SER A 114 19.05 22.96 -10.83
C SER A 114 18.34 21.98 -9.88
N LYS A 115 18.69 22.02 -8.58
CA LYS A 115 18.10 21.19 -7.53
C LYS A 115 17.04 21.95 -6.73
N ASN A 116 17.15 23.27 -6.67
CA ASN A 116 16.25 24.16 -5.94
C ASN A 116 15.86 25.35 -6.82
N PRO A 117 14.92 25.18 -7.76
CA PRO A 117 14.49 26.24 -8.68
C PRO A 117 13.95 27.48 -7.96
N GLY A 118 13.35 27.32 -6.78
CA GLY A 118 12.84 28.39 -5.92
C GLY A 118 13.89 29.07 -5.03
N TYR A 119 15.18 28.82 -5.23
CA TYR A 119 16.23 29.41 -4.40
C TYR A 119 16.25 30.92 -4.44
N SER A 120 16.15 31.51 -3.26
CA SER A 120 16.42 32.92 -3.01
C SER A 120 17.31 33.09 -1.78
N ARG A 121 18.24 34.04 -1.80
CA ARG A 121 19.11 34.33 -0.66
C ARG A 121 18.35 34.93 0.53
N PHE A 122 17.17 35.51 0.27
CA PHE A 122 16.37 36.24 1.25
C PHE A 122 15.20 35.41 1.83
N THR A 123 14.93 34.24 1.26
CA THR A 123 13.84 33.37 1.73
C THR A 123 14.38 32.21 2.54
N GLN A 124 13.55 31.69 3.44
CA GLN A 124 13.86 30.48 4.21
C GLN A 124 13.98 29.28 3.28
N GLN A 125 15.09 28.58 3.37
CA GLN A 125 15.39 27.36 2.63
C GLN A 125 15.50 26.20 3.61
N LEU A 126 14.99 25.03 3.23
CA LEU A 126 15.07 23.84 4.07
C LEU A 126 16.52 23.34 4.15
N PHE A 127 17.12 23.40 5.34
CA PHE A 127 18.45 22.83 5.59
C PHE A 127 18.36 21.35 6.00
N MET A 128 17.59 21.04 7.04
CA MET A 128 17.39 19.67 7.52
C MET A 128 15.96 19.48 7.98
N SER A 129 15.34 18.38 7.56
CA SER A 129 13.94 18.08 7.91
C SER A 129 13.84 17.07 9.05
N GLN A 130 12.71 17.09 9.74
CA GLN A 130 12.24 16.02 10.61
C GLN A 130 13.17 15.71 11.80
N LEU A 131 13.58 16.75 12.54
CA LEU A 131 14.23 16.57 13.84
C LEU A 131 13.23 15.99 14.84
N SER A 132 13.70 15.04 15.63
CA SER A 132 12.99 14.57 16.82
C SER A 132 12.89 15.67 17.87
N SER A 133 11.97 15.53 18.82
CA SER A 133 11.85 16.48 19.93
C SER A 133 13.16 16.60 20.73
N GLN A 134 13.94 15.52 20.86
CA GLN A 134 15.21 15.52 21.55
C GLN A 134 16.29 16.29 20.77
N GLU A 135 16.46 16.01 19.47
CA GLU A 135 17.38 16.75 18.59
C GLU A 135 17.03 18.25 18.53
N PHE A 136 15.72 18.54 18.50
CA PHE A 136 15.21 19.91 18.53
C PHE A 136 15.58 20.63 19.84
N SER A 137 15.39 20.01 21.01
CA SER A 137 15.70 20.62 22.31
C SER A 137 17.18 20.99 22.39
N MET A 138 18.08 20.07 21.98
CA MET A 138 19.53 20.33 21.95
C MET A 138 19.91 21.48 21.02
N PHE A 139 19.24 21.55 19.85
CA PHE A 139 19.49 22.63 18.89
C PHE A 139 18.91 23.97 19.35
N GLN A 140 17.71 23.94 19.96
CA GLN A 140 17.02 25.13 20.44
C GLN A 140 17.79 25.86 21.54
N GLU A 141 18.49 25.15 22.42
CA GLU A 141 19.35 25.73 23.46
C GLU A 141 20.48 26.57 22.88
N LYS A 142 20.96 26.23 21.68
CA LYS A 142 22.11 26.86 21.03
C LYS A 142 21.76 27.69 19.79
N ILE A 143 20.49 27.81 19.43
CA ILE A 143 20.06 28.48 18.19
C ILE A 143 20.55 29.93 18.08
N PHE A 144 20.68 30.62 19.21
CA PHE A 144 21.19 32.00 19.26
C PHE A 144 22.64 32.15 18.79
N ARG A 145 23.41 31.04 18.74
CA ARG A 145 24.78 30.98 18.26
C ARG A 145 24.86 30.73 16.73
N PHE A 146 23.73 30.41 16.12
CA PHE A 146 23.63 30.04 14.72
C PHE A 146 22.78 31.04 13.93
N PRO A 147 23.26 32.25 13.71
CA PRO A 147 22.52 33.27 12.99
C PRO A 147 22.18 32.83 11.58
N GLY A 148 20.97 33.19 11.13
CA GLY A 148 20.43 32.78 9.82
C GLY A 148 19.76 31.39 9.82
N PHE A 149 19.83 30.64 10.92
CA PHE A 149 19.09 29.38 11.06
C PHE A 149 17.84 29.57 11.90
N TYR A 150 16.75 28.92 11.48
CA TYR A 150 15.42 29.01 12.08
C TYR A 150 14.83 27.62 12.24
N VAL A 151 13.95 27.46 13.20
CA VAL A 151 13.17 26.24 13.37
C VAL A 151 11.75 26.48 12.88
N GLN A 152 11.28 25.58 12.02
CA GLN A 152 9.91 25.53 11.56
C GLN A 152 9.24 24.27 12.13
N ARG A 153 8.15 24.47 12.85
CA ARG A 153 7.35 23.35 13.38
C ARG A 153 6.58 22.69 12.24
N ARG A 154 6.68 21.37 12.17
CA ARG A 154 5.91 20.51 11.28
C ARG A 154 5.29 19.34 12.03
N SER A 155 4.52 18.53 11.34
CA SER A 155 4.06 17.25 11.83
C SER A 155 4.59 16.12 10.96
N ILE A 156 5.03 15.03 11.60
CA ILE A 156 5.38 13.77 10.95
C ILE A 156 4.26 12.78 11.13
N ARG A 157 3.95 12.05 10.08
CA ARG A 157 3.00 10.95 10.10
C ARG A 157 3.56 9.78 10.91
N GLN A 158 2.75 9.19 11.79
CA GLN A 158 3.11 8.02 12.58
C GLN A 158 2.06 6.93 12.44
N TYR A 159 2.52 5.70 12.33
CA TYR A 159 1.69 4.50 12.23
C TYR A 159 1.77 3.74 13.54
N GLN A 160 0.62 3.52 14.19
CA GLN A 160 0.56 2.89 15.52
C GLN A 160 0.90 1.40 15.44
N TYR A 161 0.50 0.72 14.36
CA TYR A 161 0.60 -0.73 14.22
C TYR A 161 1.43 -1.11 13.00
N PRO A 162 2.09 -2.30 13.00
CA PRO A 162 2.89 -2.79 11.87
C PRO A 162 2.04 -3.43 10.76
N TYR A 163 0.75 -3.09 10.65
CA TYR A 163 -0.21 -3.73 9.78
C TYR A 163 -0.84 -2.74 8.79
N ALA A 164 -1.51 -3.30 7.77
CA ALA A 164 -2.29 -2.56 6.77
C ALA A 164 -1.48 -1.60 5.89
N ALA A 165 -0.18 -1.85 5.67
CA ALA A 165 0.70 -0.96 4.91
C ALA A 165 0.17 -0.60 3.51
N HIS A 166 -0.37 -1.57 2.77
CA HIS A 166 -0.90 -1.35 1.42
C HIS A 166 -2.21 -0.55 1.39
N VAL A 167 -2.98 -0.60 2.48
CA VAL A 167 -4.21 0.16 2.66
C VAL A 167 -3.90 1.57 3.09
N LEU A 168 -3.13 1.72 4.17
CA LEU A 168 -2.78 3.03 4.74
C LEU A 168 -1.93 3.84 3.76
N GLY A 169 -0.95 3.19 3.14
CA GLY A 169 0.01 3.88 2.29
C GLY A 169 1.05 4.64 3.10
N ASP A 170 1.65 5.65 2.50
CA ASP A 170 2.69 6.46 3.12
C ASP A 170 2.74 7.88 2.56
N VAL A 171 3.36 8.77 3.33
CA VAL A 171 3.56 10.18 2.99
C VAL A 171 5.03 10.43 2.67
N GLY A 172 5.31 11.10 1.58
CA GLY A 172 6.66 11.43 1.15
C GLY A 172 6.79 12.85 0.62
N GLU A 173 8.02 13.30 0.45
CA GLU A 173 8.31 14.60 -0.13
C GLU A 173 7.76 14.70 -1.56
N VAL A 174 7.26 15.87 -1.94
CA VAL A 174 6.75 16.16 -3.28
C VAL A 174 7.86 16.04 -4.33
N SER A 175 7.50 15.56 -5.51
CA SER A 175 8.35 15.59 -6.71
C SER A 175 8.02 16.82 -7.56
N MET A 176 8.84 17.11 -8.54
CA MET A 176 8.56 18.24 -9.47
C MET A 176 7.23 18.02 -10.19
N SER A 177 6.89 16.79 -10.58
CA SER A 177 5.58 16.50 -11.20
C SER A 177 4.40 16.76 -10.25
N ASP A 178 4.53 16.48 -8.94
CA ASP A 178 3.46 16.76 -7.99
C ASP A 178 3.23 18.27 -7.85
N ILE A 179 4.29 19.07 -7.98
CA ILE A 179 4.22 20.55 -7.93
C ILE A 179 3.60 21.12 -9.21
N GLU A 180 3.91 20.55 -10.36
CA GLU A 180 3.31 20.93 -11.65
C GLU A 180 1.81 20.62 -11.72
N ASP A 181 1.40 19.53 -11.06
CA ASP A 181 0.00 19.07 -11.04
C ASP A 181 -0.90 19.85 -10.06
N ASP A 182 -0.35 20.44 -8.98
CA ASP A 182 -1.13 21.17 -7.96
C ASP A 182 -0.30 22.31 -7.33
N ASP A 183 -0.71 23.55 -7.56
CA ASP A 183 -0.09 24.80 -7.06
C ASP A 183 -0.07 24.92 -5.52
N TYR A 184 -0.77 24.05 -4.83
CA TYR A 184 -0.74 23.95 -3.36
C TYR A 184 0.65 23.62 -2.84
N TYR A 185 1.42 22.82 -3.61
CA TYR A 185 2.70 22.27 -3.16
C TYR A 185 3.88 23.16 -3.52
N GLN A 186 4.84 23.15 -2.60
CA GLN A 186 6.14 23.81 -2.76
C GLN A 186 7.27 22.80 -2.48
N PRO A 187 8.47 23.00 -3.00
CA PRO A 187 9.61 22.14 -2.70
C PRO A 187 9.79 21.95 -1.18
N GLY A 188 9.92 20.69 -0.74
CA GLY A 188 10.03 20.34 0.67
C GLY A 188 8.68 20.07 1.37
N ASP A 189 7.55 20.18 0.68
CA ASP A 189 6.26 19.75 1.19
C ASP A 189 6.12 18.22 1.15
N TYR A 190 5.09 17.73 1.82
CA TYR A 190 4.78 16.29 1.89
C TYR A 190 3.42 16.01 1.27
N ILE A 191 3.33 14.88 0.54
CA ILE A 191 2.13 14.41 -0.15
C ILE A 191 1.96 12.91 0.09
N GLY A 192 0.73 12.41 0.12
CA GLY A 192 0.45 10.98 0.11
C GLY A 192 0.93 10.31 -1.17
N LYS A 193 1.74 9.25 -1.05
CA LYS A 193 2.36 8.56 -2.19
C LYS A 193 1.63 7.27 -2.56
N LEU A 194 1.09 6.55 -1.59
CA LEU A 194 0.40 5.27 -1.76
C LEU A 194 -0.86 5.22 -0.87
N GLY A 195 -1.72 4.22 -1.13
CA GLY A 195 -2.86 3.88 -0.29
C GLY A 195 -3.86 5.02 -0.11
N ILE A 196 -4.51 5.02 1.06
CA ILE A 196 -5.49 6.04 1.47
C ILE A 196 -4.85 7.41 1.57
N GLU A 197 -3.60 7.48 2.04
CA GLU A 197 -2.84 8.73 2.12
C GLU A 197 -2.78 9.46 0.78
N LYS A 198 -2.70 8.70 -0.33
CA LYS A 198 -2.71 9.27 -1.69
C LYS A 198 -4.12 9.55 -2.19
N TYR A 199 -5.06 8.63 -1.98
CA TYR A 199 -6.40 8.75 -2.56
C TYR A 199 -7.19 9.90 -1.93
N TYR A 200 -7.11 10.05 -0.60
CA TYR A 200 -7.76 11.10 0.19
C TYR A 200 -6.80 12.24 0.55
N GLU A 201 -5.81 12.53 -0.31
CA GLU A 201 -4.82 13.59 -0.04
C GLU A 201 -5.47 14.93 0.24
N LYS A 202 -6.46 15.33 -0.55
CA LYS A 202 -7.12 16.64 -0.43
C LYS A 202 -7.86 16.79 0.90
N GLU A 203 -8.53 15.74 1.35
CA GLU A 203 -9.26 15.70 2.61
C GLU A 203 -8.29 15.66 3.79
N LEU A 204 -7.22 14.86 3.68
CA LEU A 204 -6.26 14.65 4.77
C LEU A 204 -5.31 15.83 4.97
N ARG A 205 -4.87 16.51 3.91
CA ARG A 205 -3.78 17.50 3.97
C ARG A 205 -4.15 18.79 4.69
N GLY A 206 -5.45 19.18 4.69
CA GLY A 206 -5.91 20.46 5.20
C GLY A 206 -5.46 21.66 4.35
N GLU A 207 -5.60 22.87 4.89
CA GLU A 207 -5.21 24.11 4.20
C GLU A 207 -4.10 24.83 4.96
N LYS A 208 -3.06 25.26 4.23
CA LYS A 208 -1.94 26.02 4.81
C LYS A 208 -2.39 27.39 5.30
N GLY A 209 -1.92 27.76 6.47
CA GLY A 209 -1.97 29.13 6.99
C GLY A 209 -0.80 29.96 6.50
N VAL A 210 -0.94 31.28 6.60
CA VAL A 210 0.14 32.23 6.28
C VAL A 210 0.16 33.31 7.36
N GLN A 211 1.28 33.45 8.04
CA GLN A 211 1.57 34.55 8.95
C GLN A 211 2.46 35.57 8.22
N ILE A 212 2.06 36.83 8.22
CA ILE A 212 2.83 37.91 7.56
C ILE A 212 3.57 38.71 8.62
N LEU A 213 4.88 38.56 8.65
CA LEU A 213 5.76 39.24 9.61
C LEU A 213 6.47 40.41 8.92
N LEU A 214 6.56 41.56 9.63
CA LEU A 214 7.36 42.71 9.21
C LEU A 214 8.84 42.46 9.51
N ARG A 215 9.71 42.84 8.56
CA ARG A 215 11.17 42.87 8.71
C ARG A 215 11.71 44.28 8.60
N ASP A 216 12.73 44.60 9.39
CA ASP A 216 13.52 45.80 9.21
C ASP A 216 14.53 45.65 8.05
N ALA A 217 15.23 46.73 7.73
CA ALA A 217 16.27 46.76 6.67
C ALA A 217 17.43 45.78 6.96
N ARG A 218 17.55 45.22 8.17
CA ARG A 218 18.54 44.24 8.58
C ARG A 218 17.97 42.83 8.63
N GLY A 219 16.72 42.63 8.17
CA GLY A 219 16.05 41.33 8.15
C GLY A 219 15.44 40.86 9.49
N ARG A 220 15.51 41.72 10.55
CA ARG A 220 14.99 41.32 11.87
C ARG A 220 13.47 41.48 11.92
N ILE A 221 12.79 40.48 12.51
CA ILE A 221 11.34 40.47 12.68
C ILE A 221 10.95 41.55 13.71
N GLN A 222 10.09 42.49 13.28
CA GLN A 222 9.57 43.59 14.10
C GLN A 222 8.18 43.28 14.69
N GLY A 223 7.49 42.26 14.17
CA GLY A 223 6.16 41.88 14.62
C GLY A 223 5.26 41.43 13.46
N ASN A 224 3.98 41.24 13.75
CA ASN A 224 2.99 40.87 12.75
C ASN A 224 2.58 42.09 11.92
N TYR A 225 2.47 41.94 10.61
CA TYR A 225 1.97 43.00 9.73
C TYR A 225 0.53 43.36 10.13
N GLN A 226 0.29 44.65 10.36
CA GLN A 226 -1.01 45.20 10.79
C GLN A 226 -1.69 44.36 11.91
N ASN A 227 -0.94 43.97 12.92
CA ASN A 227 -1.40 43.18 14.07
C ASN A 227 -2.03 41.83 13.64
N GLY A 228 -1.60 41.23 12.52
CA GLY A 228 -2.08 39.93 12.03
C GLY A 228 -3.41 39.99 11.27
N LYS A 229 -3.87 41.20 10.85
CA LYS A 229 -5.16 41.35 10.10
C LYS A 229 -5.20 40.53 8.83
N TYR A 230 -4.06 40.28 8.20
CA TYR A 230 -3.92 39.54 6.94
C TYR A 230 -3.39 38.12 7.17
N ASP A 231 -3.20 37.69 8.40
CA ASP A 231 -2.82 36.34 8.73
C ASP A 231 -3.99 35.40 8.42
N ARG A 232 -3.67 34.26 7.81
CA ARG A 232 -4.63 33.16 7.57
C ARG A 232 -4.22 31.98 8.41
N LYS A 233 -5.08 31.55 9.33
CA LYS A 233 -4.84 30.37 10.17
C LYS A 233 -4.90 29.10 9.32
N PRO A 234 -4.08 28.08 9.63
CA PRO A 234 -4.16 26.80 8.97
C PRO A 234 -5.48 26.09 9.36
N VAL A 235 -6.05 25.37 8.39
CA VAL A 235 -7.24 24.51 8.61
C VAL A 235 -6.79 23.07 8.64
N ALA A 236 -7.06 22.38 9.74
CA ALA A 236 -6.69 20.96 9.87
C ALA A 236 -7.40 20.09 8.82
N GLY A 237 -6.72 19.03 8.37
CA GLY A 237 -7.31 18.04 7.50
C GLY A 237 -8.41 17.24 8.20
N LYS A 238 -9.28 16.60 7.40
CA LYS A 238 -10.42 15.81 7.86
C LYS A 238 -9.96 14.43 8.32
N ASP A 239 -10.51 13.96 9.43
CA ASP A 239 -10.26 12.61 9.92
C ASP A 239 -11.02 11.58 9.11
N LEU A 240 -10.40 10.40 8.92
CA LEU A 240 -10.98 9.27 8.22
C LEU A 240 -11.25 8.12 9.20
N THR A 241 -12.45 7.53 9.08
CA THR A 241 -12.75 6.24 9.71
C THR A 241 -12.80 5.18 8.62
N LEU A 242 -11.93 4.17 8.73
CA LEU A 242 -11.87 3.07 7.79
C LEU A 242 -12.93 2.01 8.07
N SER A 243 -13.26 1.24 7.05
CA SER A 243 -14.06 0.01 7.17
C SER A 243 -13.23 -1.19 7.63
N ILE A 244 -11.91 -1.09 7.61
CA ILE A 244 -10.97 -2.14 8.03
C ILE A 244 -11.14 -2.45 9.52
N ASP A 245 -11.22 -3.74 9.86
CA ASP A 245 -11.06 -4.25 11.21
C ASP A 245 -9.59 -4.61 11.43
N LEU A 246 -8.93 -3.89 12.34
CA LEU A 246 -7.49 -4.08 12.59
C LEU A 246 -7.15 -5.49 13.07
N ASN A 247 -8.01 -6.11 13.89
CA ASN A 247 -7.76 -7.46 14.40
C ASN A 247 -7.85 -8.50 13.27
N LEU A 248 -8.83 -8.33 12.37
CA LEU A 248 -9.00 -9.18 11.19
C LEU A 248 -7.83 -8.99 10.22
N GLN A 249 -7.41 -7.75 10.00
CA GLN A 249 -6.25 -7.42 9.15
C GLN A 249 -4.97 -8.06 9.68
N ALA A 250 -4.69 -7.91 10.98
CA ALA A 250 -3.52 -8.49 11.64
C ALA A 250 -3.50 -10.01 11.56
N LEU A 251 -4.66 -10.66 11.76
CA LEU A 251 -4.77 -12.11 11.58
C LEU A 251 -4.45 -12.52 10.15
N GLY A 252 -5.00 -11.82 9.16
CA GLY A 252 -4.75 -12.13 7.76
C GLY A 252 -3.28 -11.98 7.36
N GLU A 253 -2.60 -10.93 7.83
CA GLU A 253 -1.16 -10.75 7.59
C GLU A 253 -0.31 -11.84 8.26
N ARG A 254 -0.67 -12.25 9.49
CA ARG A 254 -0.06 -13.38 10.19
C ARG A 254 -0.23 -14.70 9.43
N LEU A 255 -1.44 -14.98 8.91
CA LEU A 255 -1.74 -16.20 8.17
C LEU A 255 -1.00 -16.29 6.82
N LEU A 256 -0.76 -15.14 6.16
CA LEU A 256 0.00 -15.07 4.91
C LEU A 256 1.52 -14.92 5.10
N GLU A 257 2.02 -14.90 6.32
CA GLU A 257 3.48 -14.80 6.56
C GLU A 257 4.24 -15.91 5.85
N GLY A 258 5.26 -15.56 5.05
CA GLY A 258 6.07 -16.52 4.26
C GLY A 258 5.35 -17.15 3.06
N LYS A 259 4.23 -16.56 2.63
CA LYS A 259 3.45 -16.92 1.46
C LYS A 259 3.27 -15.70 0.56
N ILE A 260 3.15 -15.90 -0.75
CA ILE A 260 2.79 -14.84 -1.69
C ILE A 260 1.29 -14.98 -1.98
N GLY A 261 0.56 -13.88 -1.81
CA GLY A 261 -0.88 -13.95 -2.04
C GLY A 261 -1.63 -12.74 -1.53
N SER A 262 -2.94 -12.89 -1.40
CA SER A 262 -3.85 -11.84 -0.97
C SER A 262 -5.07 -12.42 -0.24
N ILE A 263 -5.58 -11.66 0.73
CA ILE A 263 -6.89 -11.87 1.34
C ILE A 263 -7.68 -10.58 1.17
N VAL A 264 -8.91 -10.68 0.67
CA VAL A 264 -9.88 -9.57 0.61
C VAL A 264 -11.17 -10.03 1.24
N ALA A 265 -11.62 -9.33 2.26
CA ALA A 265 -12.89 -9.56 2.95
C ALA A 265 -13.78 -8.33 2.80
N ILE A 266 -15.04 -8.54 2.39
CA ILE A 266 -16.02 -7.49 2.10
C ILE A 266 -17.29 -7.76 2.92
N GLU A 267 -17.90 -6.72 3.49
CA GLU A 267 -19.25 -6.79 4.02
C GLU A 267 -20.26 -6.71 2.88
N PRO A 268 -21.02 -7.79 2.57
CA PRO A 268 -21.83 -7.83 1.35
C PRO A 268 -22.92 -6.74 1.28
N LYS A 269 -23.48 -6.35 2.42
CA LYS A 269 -24.59 -5.40 2.49
C LYS A 269 -24.21 -3.93 2.27
N THR A 270 -22.96 -3.59 2.44
CA THR A 270 -22.44 -2.21 2.37
C THR A 270 -21.38 -2.03 1.31
N GLY A 271 -20.64 -3.07 0.95
CA GLY A 271 -19.43 -2.98 0.13
C GLY A 271 -18.16 -2.59 0.93
N GLU A 272 -18.29 -2.38 2.25
CA GLU A 272 -17.16 -2.07 3.14
C GLU A 272 -16.12 -3.19 3.10
N VAL A 273 -14.86 -2.84 2.86
CA VAL A 273 -13.73 -3.77 2.91
C VAL A 273 -13.29 -3.95 4.36
N LEU A 274 -13.50 -5.15 4.91
CA LEU A 274 -13.21 -5.49 6.30
C LEU A 274 -11.73 -5.79 6.55
N ALA A 275 -11.08 -6.39 5.55
CA ALA A 275 -9.64 -6.64 5.54
C ALA A 275 -9.13 -6.71 4.10
N MET A 276 -7.93 -6.18 3.88
CA MET A 276 -7.24 -6.21 2.59
C MET A 276 -5.77 -6.50 2.82
N VAL A 277 -5.39 -7.76 2.69
CA VAL A 277 -4.04 -8.25 2.92
C VAL A 277 -3.36 -8.54 1.60
N SER A 278 -2.15 -8.01 1.43
CA SER A 278 -1.25 -8.34 0.32
C SER A 278 0.07 -8.84 0.89
N SER A 279 0.51 -10.01 0.49
CA SER A 279 1.76 -10.62 0.97
C SER A 279 2.69 -10.93 -0.21
N PRO A 280 4.01 -10.68 -0.09
CA PRO A 280 4.70 -10.10 1.06
C PRO A 280 4.25 -8.67 1.36
N THR A 281 4.22 -8.34 2.65
CA THR A 281 3.93 -7.01 3.16
C THR A 281 5.20 -6.35 3.76
N TYR A 282 5.06 -5.14 4.23
CA TYR A 282 6.09 -4.41 4.97
C TYR A 282 5.46 -3.67 6.16
N ASP A 283 6.29 -3.32 7.13
CA ASP A 283 5.86 -2.51 8.27
C ASP A 283 5.73 -1.04 7.83
N PRO A 284 4.53 -0.41 7.89
CA PRO A 284 4.36 0.99 7.49
C PRO A 284 5.21 1.97 8.32
N ARG A 285 5.61 1.60 9.54
CA ARG A 285 6.43 2.43 10.43
C ARG A 285 7.83 2.70 9.89
N ILE A 286 8.36 1.83 9.01
CA ILE A 286 9.66 2.08 8.37
C ILE A 286 9.58 3.11 7.23
N MET A 287 8.37 3.47 6.80
CA MET A 287 8.13 4.42 5.72
C MET A 287 7.91 5.85 6.25
N VAL A 288 8.48 6.16 7.41
CA VAL A 288 8.37 7.44 8.09
C VAL A 288 9.75 8.08 8.24
N GLY A 289 9.79 9.39 8.27
CA GLY A 289 10.99 10.13 8.61
C GLY A 289 12.08 10.10 7.53
N ARG A 290 13.29 10.47 7.94
CA ARG A 290 14.48 10.57 7.06
C ARG A 290 14.88 9.23 6.42
N ALA A 291 14.55 8.12 7.07
CA ALA A 291 14.85 6.77 6.58
C ALA A 291 13.93 6.31 5.42
N ARG A 292 12.77 6.97 5.23
CA ARG A 292 11.77 6.57 4.22
C ARG A 292 12.36 6.33 2.83
N GLY A 293 13.14 7.28 2.31
CA GLY A 293 13.69 7.20 0.95
C GLY A 293 14.65 6.01 0.77
N LYS A 294 15.43 5.68 1.80
CA LYS A 294 16.31 4.50 1.80
C LYS A 294 15.48 3.22 1.86
N ASN A 295 14.51 3.15 2.76
CA ASN A 295 13.66 1.98 2.96
C ASN A 295 12.78 1.71 1.74
N HIS A 296 12.19 2.75 1.13
CA HIS A 296 11.43 2.63 -0.11
C HIS A 296 12.27 2.01 -1.24
N ARG A 297 13.52 2.46 -1.44
CA ARG A 297 14.42 1.87 -2.45
C ARG A 297 14.72 0.41 -2.18
N LEU A 298 14.95 0.02 -0.93
CA LEU A 298 15.16 -1.39 -0.55
C LEU A 298 13.94 -2.25 -0.87
N LEU A 299 12.73 -1.78 -0.51
CA LEU A 299 11.47 -2.48 -0.81
C LEU A 299 11.19 -2.54 -2.32
N GLN A 300 11.56 -1.50 -3.08
CA GLN A 300 11.39 -1.46 -4.53
C GLN A 300 12.31 -2.44 -5.26
N GLN A 301 13.53 -2.64 -4.74
CA GLN A 301 14.52 -3.57 -5.28
C GLN A 301 14.28 -5.03 -4.87
N ASP A 302 13.42 -5.26 -3.89
CA ASP A 302 13.09 -6.60 -3.42
C ASP A 302 12.39 -7.41 -4.53
N LEU A 303 12.92 -8.60 -4.82
CA LEU A 303 12.43 -9.53 -5.84
C LEU A 303 10.96 -9.95 -5.60
N TRP A 304 10.54 -9.99 -4.35
CA TRP A 304 9.20 -10.39 -3.94
C TRP A 304 8.16 -9.26 -4.02
N LYS A 305 8.60 -8.04 -4.39
CA LYS A 305 7.78 -6.85 -4.63
C LYS A 305 6.80 -6.56 -3.47
N PRO A 306 7.30 -6.31 -2.26
CA PRO A 306 6.43 -6.04 -1.10
C PRO A 306 5.60 -4.76 -1.24
N LEU A 307 5.98 -3.82 -2.10
CA LEU A 307 5.17 -2.61 -2.38
C LEU A 307 3.94 -2.88 -3.27
N LEU A 308 3.86 -4.05 -3.91
CA LEU A 308 2.74 -4.38 -4.80
C LEU A 308 1.50 -4.76 -3.98
N ASN A 309 0.43 -3.98 -4.09
CA ASN A 309 -0.87 -4.36 -3.55
C ASN A 309 -1.53 -5.44 -4.42
N ARG A 310 -1.28 -6.71 -4.11
CA ARG A 310 -1.79 -7.84 -4.87
C ARG A 310 -3.31 -7.95 -4.85
N SER A 311 -3.96 -7.38 -3.83
CA SER A 311 -5.42 -7.44 -3.69
C SER A 311 -6.16 -6.77 -4.84
N ILE A 312 -5.60 -5.66 -5.36
CA ILE A 312 -6.22 -4.83 -6.42
C ILE A 312 -5.39 -4.76 -7.70
N MET A 313 -4.10 -5.15 -7.64
CA MET A 313 -3.17 -5.07 -8.77
C MET A 313 -2.73 -6.44 -9.29
N GLY A 314 -2.84 -7.51 -8.49
CA GLY A 314 -2.55 -8.88 -8.91
C GLY A 314 -3.60 -9.36 -9.91
N LEU A 315 -3.15 -9.87 -11.06
CA LEU A 315 -4.01 -10.41 -12.11
C LEU A 315 -3.80 -11.92 -12.17
N TYR A 316 -4.81 -12.64 -11.76
CA TYR A 316 -4.73 -14.09 -11.57
C TYR A 316 -5.86 -14.81 -12.29
N PRO A 317 -5.63 -16.02 -12.82
CA PRO A 317 -6.71 -16.88 -13.26
C PRO A 317 -7.60 -17.23 -12.06
N PRO A 318 -8.92 -16.95 -12.11
CA PRO A 318 -9.82 -17.18 -10.98
C PRO A 318 -10.05 -18.65 -10.68
N GLY A 319 -9.72 -19.54 -11.61
CA GLY A 319 -9.91 -20.98 -11.48
C GLY A 319 -11.36 -21.35 -11.17
N SER A 320 -11.56 -22.38 -10.33
CA SER A 320 -12.89 -22.93 -10.04
C SER A 320 -13.87 -21.98 -9.36
N THR A 321 -13.41 -20.87 -8.76
CA THR A 321 -14.33 -19.86 -8.24
C THR A 321 -15.16 -19.22 -9.34
N PHE A 322 -14.63 -19.16 -10.55
CA PHE A 322 -15.30 -18.63 -11.74
C PHE A 322 -16.48 -19.50 -12.22
N LYS A 323 -16.50 -20.80 -11.87
CA LYS A 323 -17.61 -21.71 -12.21
C LYS A 323 -18.94 -21.27 -11.65
N THR A 324 -18.95 -20.54 -10.55
CA THR A 324 -20.17 -19.97 -9.98
C THR A 324 -20.79 -18.93 -10.91
N SER A 325 -19.99 -18.05 -11.51
CA SER A 325 -20.47 -17.07 -12.52
C SER A 325 -20.96 -17.76 -13.80
N GLN A 326 -20.30 -18.86 -14.19
CA GLN A 326 -20.72 -19.67 -15.33
C GLN A 326 -22.10 -20.32 -15.07
N ALA A 327 -22.30 -20.92 -13.89
CA ALA A 327 -23.57 -21.49 -13.48
C ALA A 327 -24.72 -20.47 -13.54
N LEU A 328 -24.48 -19.27 -12.99
CA LEU A 328 -25.43 -18.15 -13.03
C LEU A 328 -25.81 -17.77 -14.48
N THR A 329 -24.82 -17.68 -15.36
CA THR A 329 -25.01 -17.35 -16.77
C THR A 329 -25.76 -18.44 -17.52
N TYR A 330 -25.32 -19.70 -17.42
CA TYR A 330 -25.92 -20.81 -18.16
C TYR A 330 -27.37 -21.08 -17.73
N MET A 331 -27.67 -20.97 -16.42
CA MET A 331 -29.05 -21.12 -15.92
C MET A 331 -29.95 -19.97 -16.43
N THR A 332 -29.45 -18.73 -16.37
CA THR A 332 -30.24 -17.57 -16.77
C THR A 332 -30.50 -17.57 -18.27
N GLU A 333 -29.51 -18.00 -19.05
CA GLU A 333 -29.64 -18.15 -20.50
C GLU A 333 -30.47 -19.39 -20.94
N GLY A 334 -30.85 -20.26 -19.98
CA GLY A 334 -31.63 -21.48 -20.27
C GLY A 334 -30.78 -22.56 -20.95
N VAL A 335 -29.45 -22.45 -20.92
CA VAL A 335 -28.52 -23.48 -21.44
C VAL A 335 -28.58 -24.75 -20.58
N ILE A 336 -28.76 -24.56 -19.28
CA ILE A 336 -28.92 -25.64 -18.30
C ILE A 336 -30.12 -25.35 -17.39
N THR A 337 -30.68 -26.41 -16.85
CA THR A 337 -31.64 -26.41 -15.73
C THR A 337 -30.96 -27.01 -14.49
N PRO A 338 -31.52 -26.89 -13.29
CA PRO A 338 -30.95 -27.53 -12.10
C PRO A 338 -30.79 -29.04 -12.23
N SER A 339 -31.67 -29.72 -13.02
CA SER A 339 -31.65 -31.15 -13.28
C SER A 339 -30.82 -31.58 -14.49
N THR A 340 -30.33 -30.59 -15.29
CA THR A 340 -29.46 -30.93 -16.44
C THR A 340 -28.20 -31.64 -15.93
N ALA A 341 -27.99 -32.86 -16.40
CA ALA A 341 -26.87 -33.69 -16.02
C ALA A 341 -25.96 -33.97 -17.23
N PHE A 342 -24.66 -33.87 -17.03
CA PHE A 342 -23.64 -34.21 -18.03
C PHE A 342 -22.78 -35.35 -17.55
N ALA A 343 -22.38 -36.24 -18.47
CA ALA A 343 -21.42 -37.30 -18.18
C ALA A 343 -20.01 -36.70 -18.02
N CYS A 344 -19.30 -37.21 -16.99
CA CYS A 344 -17.90 -36.90 -16.75
C CYS A 344 -17.10 -38.20 -16.60
N HIS A 345 -16.32 -38.55 -17.59
CA HIS A 345 -15.40 -39.68 -17.58
C HIS A 345 -13.98 -39.21 -17.23
N ARG A 346 -13.80 -38.63 -16.01
CA ARG A 346 -12.58 -37.93 -15.55
C ARG A 346 -12.17 -36.75 -16.44
N GLY A 347 -13.10 -36.13 -17.18
CA GLY A 347 -12.84 -34.99 -18.03
C GLY A 347 -13.92 -34.72 -19.06
N PHE A 348 -13.74 -33.60 -19.74
CA PHE A 348 -14.47 -33.25 -20.95
C PHE A 348 -13.71 -33.79 -22.16
N TYR A 349 -14.37 -34.60 -22.98
CA TYR A 349 -13.80 -35.16 -24.20
C TYR A 349 -14.73 -34.84 -25.38
N HIS A 350 -14.24 -34.05 -26.32
CA HIS A 350 -14.98 -33.73 -27.52
C HIS A 350 -14.08 -33.38 -28.69
N ARG A 351 -14.25 -34.01 -29.86
CA ARG A 351 -13.50 -33.74 -31.10
C ARG A 351 -11.98 -33.63 -30.91
N GLY A 352 -11.39 -34.55 -30.16
CA GLY A 352 -9.95 -34.60 -29.91
C GLY A 352 -9.46 -33.66 -28.79
N LEU A 353 -10.32 -32.78 -28.25
CA LEU A 353 -9.97 -31.94 -27.12
C LEU A 353 -10.27 -32.66 -25.81
N HIS A 354 -9.33 -32.59 -24.87
CA HIS A 354 -9.48 -33.13 -23.52
C HIS A 354 -9.19 -32.06 -22.47
N VAL A 355 -10.14 -31.88 -21.54
CA VAL A 355 -9.95 -31.08 -20.31
C VAL A 355 -10.15 -32.02 -19.13
N GLY A 356 -9.08 -32.32 -18.38
CA GLY A 356 -9.09 -33.26 -17.27
C GLY A 356 -10.01 -32.84 -16.11
N CYS A 357 -10.56 -33.83 -15.42
CA CYS A 357 -11.32 -33.65 -14.18
C CYS A 357 -10.91 -34.70 -13.16
N HIS A 358 -11.11 -34.43 -11.88
CA HIS A 358 -10.91 -35.43 -10.82
C HIS A 358 -12.06 -36.42 -10.76
N SER A 359 -11.87 -37.52 -10.01
CA SER A 359 -12.88 -38.56 -9.87
C SER A 359 -14.06 -38.10 -8.99
N HIS A 360 -15.29 -38.31 -9.49
CA HIS A 360 -16.55 -38.11 -8.78
C HIS A 360 -17.66 -38.92 -9.49
N SER A 361 -18.89 -38.92 -8.95
CA SER A 361 -20.05 -39.57 -9.57
C SER A 361 -20.37 -38.99 -10.96
N SER A 362 -20.88 -39.82 -11.85
CA SER A 362 -21.26 -39.46 -13.23
C SER A 362 -22.51 -40.27 -13.64
N PRO A 363 -23.52 -39.66 -14.32
CA PRO A 363 -23.59 -38.25 -14.69
C PRO A 363 -23.78 -37.35 -13.48
N ILE A 364 -23.53 -36.03 -13.66
CA ILE A 364 -23.56 -35.05 -12.56
C ILE A 364 -24.44 -33.85 -12.92
N ALA A 365 -25.28 -33.40 -11.98
CA ALA A 365 -26.16 -32.23 -12.11
C ALA A 365 -25.52 -30.98 -11.44
N LEU A 366 -26.14 -29.83 -11.63
CA LEU A 366 -25.58 -28.52 -11.31
C LEU A 366 -25.04 -28.39 -9.88
N VAL A 367 -25.86 -28.72 -8.86
CA VAL A 367 -25.48 -28.53 -7.45
C VAL A 367 -24.25 -29.39 -7.10
N ASP A 368 -24.25 -30.64 -7.55
CA ASP A 368 -23.12 -31.54 -7.34
C ASP A 368 -21.91 -31.15 -8.22
N ALA A 369 -22.12 -30.65 -9.42
CA ALA A 369 -21.06 -30.13 -10.29
C ALA A 369 -20.32 -28.94 -9.68
N ILE A 370 -21.01 -28.02 -8.99
CA ILE A 370 -20.40 -26.95 -8.20
C ILE A 370 -19.70 -27.54 -6.98
N SER A 371 -20.38 -28.42 -6.24
CA SER A 371 -19.88 -29.06 -5.01
C SER A 371 -18.58 -29.82 -5.24
N THR A 372 -18.48 -30.58 -6.31
CA THR A 372 -17.30 -31.36 -6.69
C THR A 372 -16.37 -30.62 -7.63
N SER A 373 -16.72 -29.42 -8.03
CA SER A 373 -15.92 -28.59 -8.98
C SER A 373 -15.66 -29.31 -10.32
N CYS A 374 -16.69 -29.97 -10.91
CA CYS A 374 -16.57 -30.74 -12.14
C CYS A 374 -16.19 -29.86 -13.35
N ASN A 375 -15.02 -30.07 -13.95
CA ASN A 375 -14.60 -29.33 -15.15
C ASN A 375 -15.47 -29.66 -16.37
N ALA A 376 -15.79 -30.94 -16.58
CA ALA A 376 -16.57 -31.39 -17.72
C ALA A 376 -17.95 -30.73 -17.79
N TYR A 377 -18.62 -30.58 -16.65
CA TYR A 377 -19.94 -29.91 -16.58
C TYR A 377 -19.92 -28.49 -17.14
N PHE A 378 -18.94 -27.70 -16.70
CA PHE A 378 -18.83 -26.29 -17.14
C PHE A 378 -18.31 -26.16 -18.55
N CYS A 379 -17.47 -27.08 -19.02
CA CYS A 379 -17.07 -27.16 -20.42
C CYS A 379 -18.27 -27.46 -21.33
N TRP A 380 -19.13 -28.42 -20.98
CA TRP A 380 -20.36 -28.71 -21.74
C TRP A 380 -21.27 -27.49 -21.73
N GLY A 381 -21.46 -26.82 -20.61
CA GLY A 381 -22.29 -25.62 -20.52
C GLY A 381 -21.83 -24.53 -21.49
N LEU A 382 -20.52 -24.20 -21.51
CA LEU A 382 -19.96 -23.23 -22.46
C LEU A 382 -20.12 -23.67 -23.92
N TYR A 383 -19.79 -24.94 -24.19
CA TYR A 383 -19.90 -25.51 -25.55
C TYR A 383 -21.31 -25.37 -26.09
N TYR A 384 -22.33 -25.74 -25.31
CA TYR A 384 -23.73 -25.62 -25.72
C TYR A 384 -24.18 -24.16 -25.83
N MET A 385 -23.73 -23.27 -24.94
CA MET A 385 -24.04 -21.84 -25.04
C MET A 385 -23.50 -21.27 -26.35
N MET A 386 -22.21 -21.45 -26.62
CA MET A 386 -21.53 -20.91 -27.82
C MET A 386 -22.04 -21.56 -29.12
N GLY A 387 -22.54 -22.79 -29.06
CA GLY A 387 -23.11 -23.53 -30.19
C GLY A 387 -24.60 -23.30 -30.45
N ASN A 388 -25.32 -22.58 -29.59
CA ASN A 388 -26.78 -22.42 -29.64
C ASN A 388 -27.22 -21.47 -30.76
N ARG A 389 -27.30 -21.98 -32.00
CA ARG A 389 -27.71 -21.19 -33.18
C ARG A 389 -29.22 -20.91 -33.24
N ARG A 390 -30.04 -21.52 -32.35
CA ARG A 390 -31.45 -21.15 -32.21
C ARG A 390 -31.64 -19.84 -31.47
N LYS A 391 -30.69 -19.50 -30.56
CA LYS A 391 -30.75 -18.30 -29.72
C LYS A 391 -29.81 -17.20 -30.19
N TYR A 392 -28.61 -17.53 -30.70
CA TYR A 392 -27.60 -16.61 -31.12
C TYR A 392 -27.29 -16.74 -32.60
N HIS A 393 -27.23 -15.62 -33.33
CA HIS A 393 -26.97 -15.63 -34.77
C HIS A 393 -25.54 -16.12 -35.09
N SER A 394 -24.58 -15.84 -34.20
CA SER A 394 -23.17 -16.20 -34.37
C SER A 394 -22.53 -16.61 -33.06
N VAL A 395 -21.29 -17.12 -33.13
CA VAL A 395 -20.49 -17.36 -31.91
C VAL A 395 -20.07 -16.05 -31.24
N GLN A 396 -19.91 -14.99 -32.03
CA GLN A 396 -19.60 -13.64 -31.57
C GLN A 396 -20.74 -13.07 -30.74
N ASP A 397 -21.98 -13.28 -31.16
CA ASP A 397 -23.18 -12.86 -30.46
C ASP A 397 -23.34 -13.61 -29.10
N ALA A 398 -23.14 -14.92 -29.13
CA ALA A 398 -23.11 -15.74 -27.91
C ALA A 398 -22.02 -15.27 -26.93
N MET A 399 -20.84 -14.94 -27.45
CA MET A 399 -19.70 -14.46 -26.66
C MET A 399 -19.98 -13.07 -26.07
N THR A 400 -20.60 -12.19 -26.83
CA THR A 400 -21.01 -10.86 -26.35
C THR A 400 -22.02 -10.98 -25.20
N THR A 401 -23.04 -11.84 -25.35
CA THR A 401 -24.00 -12.12 -24.30
C THR A 401 -23.31 -12.68 -23.04
N TRP A 402 -22.42 -13.67 -23.21
CA TRP A 402 -21.65 -14.23 -22.10
C TRP A 402 -20.84 -13.14 -21.38
N ARG A 403 -20.14 -12.31 -22.15
CA ARG A 403 -19.33 -11.20 -21.60
C ARG A 403 -20.16 -10.21 -20.82
N ASP A 404 -21.34 -9.88 -21.29
CA ASP A 404 -22.28 -8.97 -20.63
C ASP A 404 -22.67 -9.46 -19.23
N TYR A 405 -22.88 -10.78 -19.06
CA TYR A 405 -23.06 -11.37 -17.72
C TYR A 405 -21.82 -11.17 -16.86
N MET A 406 -20.65 -11.45 -17.38
CA MET A 406 -19.40 -11.27 -16.65
C MET A 406 -19.19 -9.82 -16.21
N VAL A 407 -19.43 -8.87 -17.12
CA VAL A 407 -19.35 -7.43 -16.82
C VAL A 407 -20.39 -7.04 -15.77
N SER A 408 -21.63 -7.53 -15.85
CA SER A 408 -22.65 -7.23 -14.84
C SER A 408 -22.30 -7.72 -13.44
N MET A 409 -21.42 -8.72 -13.31
CA MET A 409 -20.91 -9.25 -12.04
C MET A 409 -19.64 -8.53 -11.53
N GLY A 410 -19.20 -7.47 -12.20
CA GLY A 410 -18.05 -6.67 -11.78
C GLY A 410 -16.70 -7.07 -12.39
N PHE A 411 -16.69 -7.84 -13.49
CA PHE A 411 -15.47 -8.29 -14.13
C PHE A 411 -15.09 -7.47 -15.38
N GLY A 412 -13.80 -7.36 -15.67
CA GLY A 412 -13.30 -6.72 -16.89
C GLY A 412 -13.25 -5.18 -16.85
N TYR A 413 -13.59 -4.57 -15.72
CA TYR A 413 -13.44 -3.13 -15.46
C TYR A 413 -13.02 -2.90 -14.00
N LYS A 414 -12.69 -1.66 -13.65
CA LYS A 414 -12.37 -1.27 -12.27
C LYS A 414 -13.66 -1.19 -11.46
N LEU A 415 -13.71 -1.78 -10.29
CA LEU A 415 -14.87 -1.71 -9.39
C LEU A 415 -15.03 -0.32 -8.75
N GLY A 416 -13.96 0.50 -8.79
CA GLY A 416 -13.95 1.85 -8.27
C GLY A 416 -13.61 1.94 -6.79
N ILE A 417 -12.77 1.04 -6.29
CA ILE A 417 -12.29 1.12 -4.91
C ILE A 417 -11.51 2.42 -4.68
N ASP A 418 -11.67 2.99 -3.50
CA ASP A 418 -11.01 4.21 -3.02
C ASP A 418 -9.52 4.01 -2.66
N LEU A 419 -8.82 3.31 -3.55
CA LEU A 419 -7.38 3.08 -3.49
C LEU A 419 -6.75 3.26 -4.88
N PRO A 420 -5.55 3.82 -4.98
CA PRO A 420 -4.89 4.02 -6.26
C PRO A 420 -4.37 2.69 -6.83
N GLY A 421 -4.36 2.59 -8.15
CA GLY A 421 -3.68 1.49 -8.86
C GLY A 421 -4.54 0.26 -9.16
N GLU A 422 -5.86 0.31 -8.91
CA GLU A 422 -6.78 -0.79 -9.25
C GLU A 422 -6.65 -1.22 -10.71
N LYS A 423 -6.58 -2.54 -10.95
CA LYS A 423 -6.56 -3.18 -12.28
C LYS A 423 -7.93 -3.75 -12.61
N ARG A 424 -8.29 -3.65 -13.91
CA ARG A 424 -9.61 -4.08 -14.41
C ARG A 424 -9.76 -5.60 -14.57
N GLY A 425 -8.67 -6.39 -14.52
CA GLY A 425 -8.71 -7.78 -14.96
C GLY A 425 -8.81 -7.91 -16.49
N MET A 426 -8.98 -9.15 -16.95
CA MET A 426 -9.19 -9.47 -18.37
C MET A 426 -10.40 -10.38 -18.51
N ILE A 427 -11.41 -9.90 -19.22
CA ILE A 427 -12.54 -10.69 -19.73
C ILE A 427 -12.55 -10.50 -21.25
N PRO A 428 -12.21 -11.54 -22.03
CA PRO A 428 -12.13 -11.44 -23.46
C PRO A 428 -13.50 -11.11 -24.11
N ASN A 429 -13.48 -10.46 -25.26
CA ASN A 429 -14.65 -10.20 -26.08
C ASN A 429 -14.52 -10.94 -27.43
N ALA A 430 -15.58 -10.92 -28.23
CA ALA A 430 -15.58 -11.55 -29.54
C ALA A 430 -14.47 -11.00 -30.45
N GLU A 431 -14.28 -9.68 -30.47
CA GLU A 431 -13.25 -9.00 -31.27
C GLU A 431 -11.82 -9.46 -30.91
N TYR A 432 -11.55 -9.72 -29.61
CA TYR A 432 -10.27 -10.28 -29.19
C TYR A 432 -10.00 -11.64 -29.87
N TYR A 433 -10.99 -12.51 -29.91
CA TYR A 433 -10.85 -13.83 -30.55
C TYR A 433 -10.82 -13.72 -32.07
N ASP A 434 -11.64 -12.87 -32.68
CA ASP A 434 -11.61 -12.64 -34.13
C ASP A 434 -10.22 -12.18 -34.60
N ARG A 435 -9.57 -11.29 -33.85
CA ARG A 435 -8.23 -10.80 -34.15
C ARG A 435 -7.18 -11.88 -33.99
N ASN A 436 -7.25 -12.67 -32.91
CA ASN A 436 -6.22 -13.68 -32.63
C ASN A 436 -6.38 -14.96 -33.45
N TYR A 437 -7.59 -15.32 -33.84
CA TYR A 437 -7.91 -16.52 -34.60
C TYR A 437 -8.44 -16.23 -36.01
N ARG A 438 -8.29 -14.99 -36.50
CA ARG A 438 -8.72 -14.56 -37.85
C ARG A 438 -10.18 -14.90 -38.14
N GLY A 439 -11.05 -14.74 -37.18
CA GLY A 439 -12.48 -15.08 -37.24
C GLY A 439 -12.79 -16.58 -37.19
N SER A 440 -11.80 -17.45 -37.17
CA SER A 440 -11.96 -18.92 -37.21
C SER A 440 -11.85 -19.51 -35.80
N TRP A 441 -12.84 -19.29 -34.97
CA TRP A 441 -12.92 -19.83 -33.60
C TRP A 441 -14.32 -20.29 -33.24
N ASN A 442 -14.44 -21.14 -32.23
CA ASN A 442 -15.70 -21.66 -31.74
C ASN A 442 -15.63 -21.97 -30.23
N GLY A 443 -16.68 -22.56 -29.66
CA GLY A 443 -16.74 -22.88 -28.23
C GLY A 443 -15.63 -23.81 -27.74
N LEU A 444 -15.06 -24.65 -28.61
CA LEU A 444 -13.92 -25.52 -28.24
C LEU A 444 -12.61 -24.74 -28.14
N THR A 445 -12.42 -23.77 -29.04
CA THR A 445 -11.22 -22.90 -29.04
C THR A 445 -11.06 -22.17 -27.70
N ILE A 446 -12.19 -21.74 -27.10
CA ILE A 446 -12.23 -20.93 -25.90
C ILE A 446 -12.64 -21.70 -24.65
N ILE A 447 -12.65 -23.04 -24.69
CA ILE A 447 -13.25 -23.87 -23.63
C ILE A 447 -12.66 -23.64 -22.25
N SER A 448 -11.39 -23.25 -22.15
CA SER A 448 -10.66 -22.98 -20.89
C SER A 448 -11.29 -21.87 -20.05
N ILE A 449 -11.96 -20.89 -20.67
CA ILE A 449 -12.62 -19.82 -19.94
C ILE A 449 -13.80 -20.33 -19.08
N SER A 450 -14.40 -21.47 -19.44
CA SER A 450 -15.48 -22.10 -18.67
C SER A 450 -15.09 -22.50 -17.25
N ILE A 451 -13.79 -22.76 -17.04
CA ILE A 451 -13.21 -23.16 -15.76
C ILE A 451 -12.33 -22.07 -15.12
N GLY A 452 -12.42 -20.84 -15.63
CA GLY A 452 -11.67 -19.69 -15.13
C GLY A 452 -10.18 -19.75 -15.41
N GLN A 453 -9.79 -20.31 -16.56
CA GLN A 453 -8.43 -20.39 -17.08
C GLN A 453 -8.35 -19.74 -18.48
N GLY A 454 -7.24 -19.88 -19.15
CA GLY A 454 -7.00 -19.25 -20.45
C GLY A 454 -6.77 -17.74 -20.31
N GLU A 455 -7.52 -16.94 -21.06
CA GLU A 455 -7.34 -15.49 -21.15
C GLU A 455 -7.99 -14.73 -19.97
N VAL A 456 -8.83 -15.40 -19.17
CA VAL A 456 -9.52 -14.76 -18.03
C VAL A 456 -8.54 -14.52 -16.89
N THR A 457 -8.42 -13.26 -16.50
CA THR A 457 -7.70 -12.89 -15.28
C THR A 457 -8.52 -11.90 -14.44
N LEU A 458 -8.55 -12.12 -13.13
CA LEU A 458 -9.25 -11.28 -12.16
C LEU A 458 -8.31 -10.84 -11.04
N THR A 459 -8.65 -9.75 -10.39
CA THR A 459 -8.03 -9.38 -9.12
C THR A 459 -8.69 -10.13 -7.96
N PRO A 460 -7.98 -10.36 -6.84
CA PRO A 460 -8.61 -10.91 -5.62
C PRO A 460 -9.81 -10.10 -5.14
N LEU A 461 -9.78 -8.77 -5.33
CA LEU A 461 -10.93 -7.90 -5.05
C LEU A 461 -12.15 -8.27 -5.88
N GLN A 462 -11.99 -8.52 -7.19
CA GLN A 462 -13.08 -8.92 -8.07
C GLN A 462 -13.63 -10.31 -7.68
N ILE A 463 -12.78 -11.23 -7.25
CA ILE A 463 -13.22 -12.55 -6.77
C ILE A 463 -13.99 -12.40 -5.44
N ALA A 464 -13.54 -11.57 -4.51
CA ALA A 464 -14.25 -11.29 -3.27
C ALA A 464 -15.61 -10.62 -3.54
N ASN A 465 -15.65 -9.68 -4.49
CA ASN A 465 -16.89 -9.03 -4.93
C ASN A 465 -17.90 -10.01 -5.55
N LEU A 466 -17.42 -11.02 -6.30
CA LEU A 466 -18.31 -12.11 -6.75
C LEU A 466 -18.90 -12.86 -5.55
N GLY A 467 -18.10 -13.15 -4.51
CA GLY A 467 -18.58 -13.73 -3.27
C GLY A 467 -19.66 -12.88 -2.60
N ALA A 468 -19.48 -11.55 -2.52
CA ALA A 468 -20.46 -10.60 -2.00
C ALA A 468 -21.72 -10.55 -2.87
N THR A 469 -21.56 -10.59 -4.19
CA THR A 469 -22.67 -10.61 -5.17
C THR A 469 -23.55 -11.85 -4.99
N ILE A 470 -22.93 -13.03 -4.81
CA ILE A 470 -23.64 -14.29 -4.57
C ILE A 470 -24.31 -14.26 -3.19
N ALA A 471 -23.62 -13.74 -2.17
CA ALA A 471 -24.18 -13.55 -0.84
C ALA A 471 -25.46 -12.73 -0.84
N ASN A 472 -25.47 -11.65 -1.61
CA ASN A 472 -26.63 -10.74 -1.80
C ASN A 472 -27.69 -11.26 -2.78
N ARG A 473 -27.46 -12.40 -3.45
CA ARG A 473 -28.40 -12.96 -4.45
C ARG A 473 -28.62 -12.04 -5.66
N GLY A 474 -27.54 -11.38 -6.16
CA GLY A 474 -27.56 -10.74 -7.46
C GLY A 474 -27.28 -9.24 -7.50
N TYR A 475 -26.75 -8.66 -6.44
CA TYR A 475 -26.25 -7.28 -6.47
C TYR A 475 -24.99 -7.11 -5.61
N TYR A 476 -24.27 -6.03 -5.85
CA TYR A 476 -23.14 -5.62 -5.02
C TYR A 476 -23.07 -4.08 -4.91
N TYR A 477 -22.31 -3.60 -3.97
CA TYR A 477 -21.90 -2.21 -3.85
C TYR A 477 -20.42 -2.08 -4.24
N ALA A 478 -20.02 -0.93 -4.77
CA ALA A 478 -18.61 -0.68 -5.05
C ALA A 478 -17.79 -0.87 -3.76
N PRO A 479 -16.80 -1.77 -3.77
CA PRO A 479 -15.95 -1.98 -2.59
C PRO A 479 -15.22 -0.69 -2.21
N HIS A 480 -15.18 -0.37 -0.90
CA HIS A 480 -14.51 0.81 -0.39
C HIS A 480 -13.89 0.57 0.98
N VAL A 481 -12.85 1.34 1.27
CA VAL A 481 -12.05 1.21 2.48
C VAL A 481 -12.35 2.32 3.49
N VAL A 482 -12.80 3.49 3.03
CA VAL A 482 -13.21 4.59 3.90
C VAL A 482 -14.70 4.52 4.14
N ARG A 483 -15.06 4.37 5.41
CA ARG A 483 -16.46 4.34 5.88
C ARG A 483 -17.00 5.73 6.12
N LYS A 484 -16.15 6.67 6.57
CA LYS A 484 -16.56 8.03 6.94
C LYS A 484 -15.40 9.00 6.78
N VAL A 485 -15.68 10.14 6.16
CA VAL A 485 -14.88 11.35 6.18
C VAL A 485 -15.53 12.32 7.17
N SER A 486 -14.75 12.90 8.10
CA SER A 486 -15.29 13.81 9.10
C SER A 486 -15.94 15.03 8.45
N GLY A 487 -17.21 15.28 8.79
CA GLY A 487 -17.98 16.40 8.23
C GLY A 487 -18.56 16.20 6.84
N GLU A 488 -18.39 15.00 6.22
CA GLU A 488 -18.92 14.73 4.88
C GLU A 488 -19.77 13.44 4.84
N PRO A 489 -20.82 13.39 3.99
CA PRO A 489 -21.50 12.14 3.70
C PRO A 489 -20.60 11.21 2.87
N LEU A 490 -20.84 9.89 2.93
CA LEU A 490 -20.18 8.92 2.05
C LEU A 490 -20.60 9.21 0.59
N ASP A 491 -19.65 9.10 -0.34
CA ASP A 491 -19.91 9.27 -1.77
C ASP A 491 -21.01 8.30 -2.23
N THR A 492 -21.96 8.82 -2.99
CA THR A 492 -23.09 8.08 -3.56
C THR A 492 -22.66 6.92 -4.45
N ALA A 493 -21.44 6.97 -5.03
CA ALA A 493 -20.85 5.87 -5.79
C ALA A 493 -20.75 4.58 -4.96
N TYR A 494 -20.50 4.68 -3.65
CA TYR A 494 -20.39 3.53 -2.73
C TYR A 494 -21.73 3.05 -2.17
N THR A 495 -22.77 3.86 -2.26
CA THR A 495 -24.11 3.50 -1.76
C THR A 495 -25.05 3.00 -2.86
N ARG A 496 -24.64 3.09 -4.13
CA ARG A 496 -25.40 2.63 -5.28
C ARG A 496 -25.30 1.12 -5.46
N ARG A 497 -26.45 0.45 -5.62
CA ARG A 497 -26.52 -0.97 -5.96
C ARG A 497 -26.19 -1.22 -7.43
N HIS A 498 -25.28 -2.14 -7.68
CA HIS A 498 -24.99 -2.69 -9.00
C HIS A 498 -25.72 -4.04 -9.12
N VAL A 499 -26.77 -4.09 -9.92
CA VAL A 499 -27.59 -5.30 -10.10
C VAL A 499 -27.05 -6.10 -11.27
N THR A 500 -26.89 -7.42 -11.09
CA THR A 500 -26.42 -8.32 -12.14
C THR A 500 -27.54 -8.73 -13.10
N LYS A 501 -27.16 -9.19 -14.30
CA LYS A 501 -28.11 -9.74 -15.29
C LYS A 501 -28.64 -11.13 -14.92
N ALA A 502 -27.99 -11.84 -13.98
CA ALA A 502 -28.35 -13.20 -13.63
C ALA A 502 -29.64 -13.26 -12.80
N SER A 503 -30.47 -14.26 -13.07
CA SER A 503 -31.75 -14.44 -12.40
C SER A 503 -31.57 -14.82 -10.92
N ARG A 504 -32.45 -14.29 -10.05
CA ARG A 504 -32.40 -14.58 -8.60
C ARG A 504 -32.46 -16.09 -8.30
N ARG A 505 -33.28 -16.84 -9.03
CA ARG A 505 -33.40 -18.29 -8.88
C ARG A 505 -32.07 -19.02 -9.12
N ALA A 506 -31.24 -18.53 -10.06
CA ALA A 506 -29.94 -19.13 -10.32
C ALA A 506 -29.00 -19.03 -9.12
N TYR A 507 -29.07 -17.92 -8.36
CA TYR A 507 -28.25 -17.71 -7.16
C TYR A 507 -28.55 -18.75 -6.06
N ASP A 508 -29.81 -19.15 -5.88
CA ASP A 508 -30.18 -20.12 -4.84
C ASP A 508 -29.54 -21.50 -5.10
N TYR A 509 -29.50 -21.94 -6.37
CA TYR A 509 -28.82 -23.19 -6.74
C TYR A 509 -27.30 -23.09 -6.63
N VAL A 510 -26.71 -21.95 -7.00
CA VAL A 510 -25.28 -21.72 -6.82
C VAL A 510 -24.89 -21.75 -5.33
N VAL A 511 -25.67 -21.11 -4.48
CA VAL A 511 -25.46 -21.12 -3.02
C VAL A 511 -25.60 -22.53 -2.45
N ALA A 512 -26.59 -23.30 -2.91
CA ALA A 512 -26.74 -24.71 -2.52
C ALA A 512 -25.50 -25.55 -2.89
N GLY A 513 -24.96 -25.32 -4.10
CA GLY A 513 -23.70 -25.96 -4.55
C GLY A 513 -22.50 -25.56 -3.72
N MET A 514 -22.32 -24.25 -3.41
CA MET A 514 -21.26 -23.74 -2.55
C MET A 514 -21.36 -24.31 -1.14
N ARG A 515 -22.56 -24.37 -0.55
CA ARG A 515 -22.80 -25.02 0.75
C ARG A 515 -22.41 -26.50 0.73
N SER A 516 -22.81 -27.22 -0.31
CA SER A 516 -22.45 -28.62 -0.47
C SER A 516 -20.93 -28.82 -0.58
N SER A 517 -20.23 -27.95 -1.29
CA SER A 517 -18.75 -27.96 -1.35
C SER A 517 -18.10 -27.78 0.03
N ALA A 518 -18.61 -26.84 0.83
CA ALA A 518 -18.10 -26.60 2.18
C ALA A 518 -18.32 -27.79 3.11
N LEU A 519 -19.48 -28.48 3.01
CA LEU A 519 -19.82 -29.62 3.84
C LEU A 519 -19.08 -30.91 3.43
N LYS A 520 -18.84 -31.13 2.13
CA LYS A 520 -18.22 -32.34 1.58
C LYS A 520 -16.69 -32.25 1.43
N GLY A 521 -16.07 -31.07 1.63
CA GLY A 521 -14.63 -30.90 1.66
C GLY A 521 -13.90 -31.19 0.35
N THR A 522 -14.45 -30.82 -0.83
CA THR A 522 -13.95 -31.24 -2.15
C THR A 522 -13.10 -30.22 -2.92
N CYS A 523 -12.47 -29.26 -2.28
CA CYS A 523 -11.65 -28.24 -2.95
C CYS A 523 -10.26 -28.79 -3.38
N LYS A 524 -10.10 -29.28 -4.63
CA LYS A 524 -8.86 -29.90 -5.14
C LYS A 524 -8.42 -29.35 -6.49
N HIS A 525 -7.41 -28.43 -6.55
CA HIS A 525 -6.69 -27.99 -7.77
C HIS A 525 -5.22 -27.61 -7.51
N HIS A 526 -4.31 -27.80 -8.51
CA HIS A 526 -2.87 -27.97 -8.31
C HIS A 526 -1.95 -26.73 -8.33
N ASP A 527 -2.34 -25.56 -8.88
CA ASP A 527 -1.34 -24.49 -9.13
C ASP A 527 -1.38 -23.33 -8.10
N HIS A 528 -2.55 -22.80 -7.84
CA HIS A 528 -2.77 -21.74 -6.85
C HIS A 528 -3.88 -22.13 -5.90
N SER A 529 -3.67 -21.92 -4.60
CA SER A 529 -4.71 -22.14 -3.62
C SER A 529 -5.68 -20.96 -3.60
N VAL A 530 -6.88 -21.15 -4.12
CA VAL A 530 -7.92 -20.11 -4.19
C VAL A 530 -9.16 -20.56 -3.44
N PHE A 531 -9.68 -19.68 -2.61
CA PHE A 531 -10.95 -19.86 -1.90
C PHE A 531 -11.80 -18.60 -2.03
N MET A 532 -13.08 -18.78 -2.30
CA MET A 532 -14.12 -17.76 -2.25
C MET A 532 -15.31 -18.29 -1.46
N GLY A 533 -15.75 -17.55 -0.48
CA GLY A 533 -16.89 -17.94 0.35
C GLY A 533 -17.52 -16.75 1.05
N PHE A 534 -18.64 -17.00 1.75
CA PHE A 534 -19.31 -16.01 2.57
C PHE A 534 -20.00 -16.67 3.75
N ALA A 535 -20.20 -15.92 4.81
CA ALA A 535 -20.87 -16.38 6.02
C ALA A 535 -21.60 -15.22 6.76
N PRO A 536 -22.67 -15.53 7.52
CA PRO A 536 -23.52 -16.72 7.46
C PRO A 536 -24.30 -16.83 6.13
N MET A 537 -24.87 -18.00 5.85
CA MET A 537 -25.57 -18.26 4.58
C MET A 537 -26.82 -17.38 4.37
N ASN A 538 -27.63 -17.18 5.41
CA ASN A 538 -28.91 -16.50 5.32
C ASN A 538 -28.83 -14.97 5.58
N ASP A 539 -27.90 -14.53 6.43
CA ASP A 539 -27.62 -13.12 6.73
C ASP A 539 -26.12 -12.85 6.60
N PRO A 540 -25.59 -12.79 5.37
CA PRO A 540 -24.16 -12.70 5.13
C PRO A 540 -23.57 -11.42 5.70
N LYS A 541 -22.54 -11.59 6.55
CA LYS A 541 -21.79 -10.51 7.19
C LYS A 541 -20.41 -10.31 6.59
N ILE A 542 -19.85 -11.36 6.01
CA ILE A 542 -18.52 -11.37 5.40
C ILE A 542 -18.53 -12.22 4.13
N ALA A 543 -18.00 -11.68 3.05
CA ALA A 543 -17.60 -12.40 1.85
C ALA A 543 -16.09 -12.27 1.70
N ILE A 544 -15.39 -13.36 1.41
CA ILE A 544 -13.94 -13.39 1.41
C ILE A 544 -13.37 -14.09 0.19
N CYS A 545 -12.27 -13.56 -0.34
CA CYS A 545 -11.36 -14.23 -1.25
C CYS A 545 -10.01 -14.42 -0.58
N VAL A 546 -9.48 -15.64 -0.61
CA VAL A 546 -8.11 -15.96 -0.26
C VAL A 546 -7.41 -16.50 -1.49
N TYR A 547 -6.31 -15.89 -1.87
CA TYR A 547 -5.49 -16.29 -3.00
C TYR A 547 -4.04 -16.51 -2.55
N VAL A 548 -3.49 -17.70 -2.72
CA VAL A 548 -2.10 -18.03 -2.37
C VAL A 548 -1.40 -18.62 -3.59
N GLU A 549 -0.37 -17.91 -4.07
CA GLU A 549 0.42 -18.32 -5.23
C GLU A 549 1.18 -19.63 -4.93
N ASN A 550 1.14 -20.57 -5.86
CA ASN A 550 1.79 -21.89 -5.73
C ASN A 550 1.42 -22.65 -4.45
N GLY A 551 0.26 -22.35 -3.87
CA GLY A 551 -0.23 -22.94 -2.63
C GLY A 551 -0.83 -24.36 -2.81
N GLY A 552 -0.79 -24.91 -4.03
CA GLY A 552 -1.36 -26.22 -4.30
C GLY A 552 -2.89 -26.23 -4.27
N TRP A 553 -3.47 -27.05 -3.44
CA TRP A 553 -4.93 -27.19 -3.37
C TRP A 553 -5.58 -26.05 -2.60
N GLY A 554 -6.82 -25.68 -2.98
CA GLY A 554 -7.65 -24.75 -2.20
C GLY A 554 -7.80 -25.17 -0.74
N ALA A 555 -7.85 -26.45 -0.49
CA ALA A 555 -7.94 -27.04 0.85
C ALA A 555 -6.66 -26.87 1.69
N ASP A 556 -5.49 -26.65 1.07
CA ASP A 556 -4.22 -26.58 1.81
C ASP A 556 -4.04 -25.23 2.52
N TYR A 557 -4.44 -24.14 1.86
CA TYR A 557 -4.27 -22.76 2.37
C TYR A 557 -5.57 -21.95 2.31
N GLY A 558 -6.24 -21.91 1.15
CA GLY A 558 -7.38 -21.02 0.92
C GLY A 558 -8.53 -21.25 1.88
N VAL A 559 -8.98 -22.50 2.01
CA VAL A 559 -10.11 -22.88 2.89
C VAL A 559 -9.78 -22.69 4.36
N PRO A 560 -8.64 -23.20 4.90
CA PRO A 560 -8.30 -22.98 6.31
C PRO A 560 -8.16 -21.48 6.65
N ILE A 561 -7.47 -20.71 5.82
CA ILE A 561 -7.29 -19.26 6.04
C ILE A 561 -8.64 -18.56 5.99
N GLY A 562 -9.49 -18.86 4.99
CA GLY A 562 -10.82 -18.27 4.88
C GLY A 562 -11.72 -18.61 6.06
N GLY A 563 -11.70 -19.84 6.55
CA GLY A 563 -12.44 -20.27 7.74
C GLY A 563 -12.02 -19.52 9.00
N LEU A 564 -10.70 -19.42 9.26
CA LEU A 564 -10.15 -18.69 10.41
C LEU A 564 -10.51 -17.19 10.35
N MET A 565 -10.44 -16.57 9.18
CA MET A 565 -10.83 -15.17 9.01
C MET A 565 -12.32 -14.94 9.27
N MET A 566 -13.19 -15.84 8.77
CA MET A 566 -14.64 -15.78 9.01
C MET A 566 -14.97 -15.97 10.49
N GLU A 567 -14.35 -16.96 11.16
CA GLU A 567 -14.54 -17.22 12.59
C GLU A 567 -14.13 -15.99 13.42
N GLN A 568 -12.95 -15.42 13.15
CA GLN A 568 -12.48 -14.22 13.83
C GLN A 568 -13.46 -13.06 13.70
N TYR A 569 -13.98 -12.83 12.50
CA TYR A 569 -14.91 -11.71 12.26
C TYR A 569 -16.28 -11.93 12.93
N LEU A 570 -16.83 -13.14 12.84
CA LEU A 570 -18.17 -13.45 13.33
C LEU A 570 -18.23 -13.59 14.85
N HIS A 571 -17.17 -14.06 15.49
CA HIS A 571 -17.12 -14.33 16.92
C HIS A 571 -16.21 -13.37 17.70
N GLY A 572 -15.51 -12.45 17.02
CA GLY A 572 -14.58 -11.49 17.62
C GLY A 572 -13.24 -12.10 18.07
N LYS A 573 -13.14 -13.42 18.15
CA LYS A 573 -11.93 -14.18 18.53
C LYS A 573 -11.95 -15.59 17.93
N LEU A 574 -10.78 -16.17 17.76
CA LEU A 574 -10.63 -17.58 17.42
C LEU A 574 -10.88 -18.48 18.63
N SER A 575 -11.42 -19.67 18.40
CA SER A 575 -11.44 -20.75 19.39
C SER A 575 -10.01 -21.27 19.66
N PRO A 576 -9.72 -21.92 20.79
CA PRO A 576 -8.40 -22.47 21.06
C PRO A 576 -7.88 -23.43 19.98
N ALA A 577 -8.77 -24.24 19.40
CA ALA A 577 -8.43 -25.14 18.30
C ALA A 577 -8.06 -24.35 17.02
N SER A 578 -8.82 -23.29 16.71
CA SER A 578 -8.57 -22.43 15.56
C SER A 578 -7.31 -21.59 15.75
N GLU A 579 -6.99 -21.16 16.97
CA GLU A 579 -5.73 -20.45 17.24
C GLU A 579 -4.52 -21.37 17.05
N ALA A 580 -4.60 -22.64 17.47
CA ALA A 580 -3.57 -23.64 17.19
C ALA A 580 -3.39 -23.85 15.67
N GLN A 581 -4.49 -23.94 14.93
CA GLN A 581 -4.47 -24.05 13.48
C GLN A 581 -3.87 -22.80 12.82
N ALA A 582 -4.19 -21.59 13.30
CA ALA A 582 -3.63 -20.34 12.82
C ALA A 582 -2.10 -20.29 13.07
N ALA A 583 -1.64 -20.72 14.25
CA ALA A 583 -0.22 -20.81 14.56
C ALA A 583 0.53 -21.83 13.68
N GLU A 584 -0.08 -22.95 13.35
CA GLU A 584 0.46 -23.91 12.40
C GLU A 584 0.51 -23.31 10.97
N MET A 585 -0.58 -22.68 10.53
CA MET A 585 -0.65 -22.03 9.23
C MET A 585 0.42 -20.92 9.09
N GLN A 586 0.68 -20.15 10.14
CA GLN A 586 1.73 -19.14 10.16
C GLN A 586 3.13 -19.73 9.93
N LYS A 587 3.39 -20.93 10.46
CA LYS A 587 4.69 -21.62 10.32
C LYS A 587 4.91 -22.22 8.94
N ARG A 588 3.84 -22.53 8.19
CA ARG A 588 3.92 -23.12 6.86
C ARG A 588 4.57 -22.12 5.89
N ARG A 589 5.62 -22.55 5.19
CA ARG A 589 6.34 -21.77 4.17
C ARG A 589 6.17 -22.43 2.81
N ILE A 590 6.01 -21.62 1.77
CA ILE A 590 5.99 -22.08 0.38
C ILE A 590 7.35 -21.79 -0.24
N GLY A 591 8.00 -22.82 -0.79
CA GLY A 591 9.31 -22.67 -1.44
C GLY A 591 9.18 -22.01 -2.82
N TYR A 592 9.32 -20.71 -2.92
CA TYR A 592 9.32 -19.99 -4.20
C TYR A 592 10.70 -19.96 -4.89
N GLY A 593 11.70 -20.62 -4.32
CA GLY A 593 13.14 -20.36 -4.52
C GLY A 593 13.75 -20.72 -5.85
N GLN A 594 13.11 -21.43 -6.80
CA GLN A 594 13.76 -21.82 -8.07
C GLN A 594 13.06 -21.31 -9.33
N ARG A 595 11.77 -21.05 -9.32
CA ARG A 595 11.04 -20.62 -10.53
C ARG A 595 11.19 -19.11 -10.84
N TYR A 596 11.44 -18.28 -9.86
CA TYR A 596 11.60 -16.82 -10.05
C TYR A 596 13.05 -16.40 -10.34
N ALA A 597 14.03 -17.20 -9.94
CA ALA A 597 15.44 -16.95 -10.26
C ALA A 597 15.77 -17.16 -11.76
N ASN A 598 14.93 -17.86 -12.51
CA ASN A 598 15.16 -18.26 -13.90
C ASN A 598 14.24 -17.58 -14.93
N GLN A 599 13.47 -16.53 -14.59
CA GLN A 599 12.80 -15.74 -15.61
C GLN A 599 13.78 -14.69 -16.18
N PRO A 600 14.28 -14.87 -17.42
CA PRO A 600 15.03 -13.80 -18.07
C PRO A 600 14.08 -12.61 -18.27
N ALA A 601 14.52 -11.43 -17.84
CA ALA A 601 13.84 -10.19 -18.13
C ALA A 601 13.62 -10.11 -19.65
N LYS A 602 12.39 -10.29 -20.09
CA LYS A 602 11.99 -10.02 -21.47
C LYS A 602 12.06 -8.51 -21.68
N GLY A 603 13.19 -8.05 -22.18
CA GLY A 603 13.35 -6.67 -22.61
C GLY A 603 14.79 -6.17 -22.54
N LYS A 604 15.46 -6.14 -23.70
CA LYS A 604 16.77 -5.58 -24.05
C LYS A 604 17.97 -6.49 -23.79
N LYS A 605 18.59 -6.90 -24.91
CA LYS A 605 19.96 -7.38 -25.00
C LYS A 605 20.88 -6.38 -24.28
N GLY A 606 21.20 -6.67 -23.02
CA GLY A 606 22.09 -5.90 -22.17
C GLY A 606 23.28 -6.73 -21.74
N SER A 607 24.42 -6.28 -22.09
CA SER A 607 25.81 -6.69 -21.98
C SER A 607 26.19 -7.69 -20.86
N LYS A 608 27.20 -8.50 -21.15
CA LYS A 608 27.93 -9.39 -20.23
C LYS A 608 28.35 -8.75 -18.89
N ALA A 609 28.33 -7.41 -18.78
CA ALA A 609 28.56 -6.65 -17.55
C ALA A 609 27.46 -6.79 -16.49
N ALA A 610 26.18 -6.88 -16.91
CA ALA A 610 25.07 -7.04 -15.97
C ALA A 610 25.01 -8.45 -15.34
N ALA A 611 25.40 -9.48 -16.10
CA ALA A 611 25.50 -10.85 -15.58
C ALA A 611 26.65 -11.01 -14.55
N LYS A 612 27.76 -10.29 -14.75
CA LYS A 612 28.88 -10.27 -13.82
C LYS A 612 28.52 -9.52 -12.52
N ALA A 613 27.84 -8.38 -12.63
CA ALA A 613 27.37 -7.63 -11.44
C ALA A 613 26.34 -8.41 -10.59
N ALA A 614 25.49 -9.22 -11.21
CA ALA A 614 24.55 -10.10 -10.50
C ALA A 614 25.26 -11.25 -9.79
N ALA A 615 26.29 -11.83 -10.39
CA ALA A 615 27.11 -12.88 -9.80
C ALA A 615 27.95 -12.36 -8.63
N ASP A 616 28.51 -11.16 -8.75
CA ASP A 616 29.28 -10.49 -7.69
C ASP A 616 28.40 -10.08 -6.50
N SER A 617 27.15 -9.66 -6.76
CA SER A 617 26.15 -9.35 -5.74
C SER A 617 25.71 -10.60 -4.97
N ALA A 618 25.51 -11.74 -5.65
CA ALA A 618 25.14 -13.00 -5.00
C ALA A 618 26.29 -13.57 -4.16
N ALA A 619 27.53 -13.39 -4.59
CA ALA A 619 28.72 -13.78 -3.82
C ALA A 619 28.90 -12.91 -2.57
N ALA A 620 28.66 -11.59 -2.68
CA ALA A 620 28.68 -10.66 -1.55
C ALA A 620 27.60 -10.96 -0.51
N ALA A 621 26.37 -11.29 -0.95
CA ALA A 621 25.27 -11.69 -0.07
C ALA A 621 25.57 -12.99 0.68
N LYS A 622 26.18 -13.99 0.01
CA LYS A 622 26.63 -15.23 0.67
C LYS A 622 27.71 -14.98 1.71
N LYS A 623 28.64 -14.07 1.43
CA LYS A 623 29.71 -13.70 2.37
C LYS A 623 29.18 -12.94 3.58
N ALA A 624 28.18 -12.07 3.39
CA ALA A 624 27.50 -11.34 4.46
C ALA A 624 26.68 -12.28 5.36
N ALA A 625 25.98 -13.25 4.79
CA ALA A 625 25.22 -14.25 5.53
C ALA A 625 26.13 -15.18 6.35
N ALA A 626 27.29 -15.60 5.80
CA ALA A 626 28.28 -16.37 6.52
C ALA A 626 28.94 -15.60 7.69
N LEU A 627 29.17 -14.28 7.50
CA LEU A 627 29.69 -13.40 8.54
C LEU A 627 28.68 -13.18 9.68
N ALA A 628 27.40 -13.04 9.36
CA ALA A 628 26.33 -12.91 10.34
C ALA A 628 26.17 -14.20 11.17
N ALA A 629 26.22 -15.37 10.52
CA ALA A 629 26.16 -16.66 11.20
C ALA A 629 27.39 -16.90 12.11
N ALA A 630 28.56 -16.44 11.68
CA ALA A 630 29.79 -16.52 12.49
C ALA A 630 29.71 -15.59 13.73
N LYS A 631 29.15 -14.38 13.59
CA LYS A 631 28.91 -13.46 14.72
C LYS A 631 27.93 -14.05 15.73
N GLN A 632 26.81 -14.60 15.29
CA GLN A 632 25.84 -15.26 16.16
C GLN A 632 26.46 -16.46 16.93
N LYS A 633 27.28 -17.24 16.25
CA LYS A 633 28.00 -18.36 16.91
C LYS A 633 29.03 -17.88 17.95
N ALA A 634 29.67 -16.75 17.70
CA ALA A 634 30.61 -16.14 18.65
C ALA A 634 29.89 -15.56 19.88
N GLU A 635 28.76 -14.89 19.68
CA GLU A 635 27.90 -14.36 20.77
C GLU A 635 27.34 -15.49 21.65
N LEU A 636 26.91 -16.59 21.02
CA LEU A 636 26.37 -17.74 21.74
C LEU A 636 27.50 -18.42 22.60
N LYS A 637 28.71 -18.53 22.05
CA LYS A 637 29.87 -19.05 22.82
C LYS A 637 30.26 -18.12 23.95
N ALA A 638 30.22 -16.79 23.74
CA ALA A 638 30.51 -15.82 24.79
C ALA A 638 29.46 -15.87 25.92
N LYS A 639 28.19 -16.02 25.59
CA LYS A 639 27.11 -16.22 26.57
C LYS A 639 27.27 -17.51 27.37
N GLN A 640 27.61 -18.62 26.72
CA GLN A 640 27.90 -19.90 27.39
C GLN A 640 29.10 -19.83 28.31
N GLN A 641 30.17 -19.09 27.93
CA GLN A 641 31.34 -18.87 28.79
C GLN A 641 31.03 -17.95 29.98
N ALA A 642 30.18 -16.94 29.79
CA ALA A 642 29.73 -16.07 30.88
C ALA A 642 28.86 -16.83 31.90
N ASP A 643 27.96 -17.69 31.46
CA ASP A 643 27.17 -18.56 32.32
C ASP A 643 28.01 -19.59 33.10
N LEU A 644 29.03 -20.16 32.47
CA LEU A 644 29.99 -21.05 33.14
C LEU A 644 30.81 -20.31 34.21
N LYS A 645 31.28 -19.09 33.95
CA LYS A 645 31.98 -18.25 34.93
C LYS A 645 31.08 -17.82 36.09
N ALA A 646 29.77 -17.53 35.81
CA ALA A 646 28.79 -17.22 36.86
C ALA A 646 28.51 -18.44 37.75
N LYS A 647 28.41 -19.65 37.19
CA LYS A 647 28.24 -20.90 37.95
C LYS A 647 29.48 -21.25 38.77
N GLN A 648 30.71 -20.92 38.32
CA GLN A 648 31.93 -21.10 39.08
C GLN A 648 32.09 -20.10 40.22
N LYS A 649 31.66 -18.82 40.03
CA LYS A 649 31.62 -17.84 41.13
C LYS A 649 30.58 -18.19 42.19
N GLY A 650 29.41 -18.70 41.79
CA GLY A 650 28.38 -19.19 42.73
C GLY A 650 28.85 -20.37 43.59
N LYS A 651 29.68 -21.29 43.03
CA LYS A 651 30.27 -22.41 43.79
C LYS A 651 31.39 -21.99 44.75
N LYS A 652 32.14 -20.91 44.47
CA LYS A 652 33.12 -20.34 45.41
C LYS A 652 32.42 -19.61 46.57
N GLY A 653 31.38 -18.80 46.30
CA GLY A 653 30.60 -18.14 47.34
C GLY A 653 29.84 -19.09 48.28
N ALA A 654 29.47 -20.28 47.80
CA ALA A 654 28.83 -21.32 48.63
C ALA A 654 29.83 -22.07 49.51
N LYS A 655 31.12 -22.20 49.10
CA LYS A 655 32.20 -22.80 49.94
C LYS A 655 32.62 -21.85 51.07
N ASP A 656 32.66 -20.55 50.86
CA ASP A 656 33.00 -19.55 51.87
C ASP A 656 31.89 -19.39 52.93
N LYS A 657 30.61 -19.48 52.57
CA LYS A 657 29.50 -19.49 53.53
C LYS A 657 29.41 -20.75 54.36
N ASN A 658 29.87 -21.92 53.88
CA ASN A 658 29.89 -23.15 54.70
C ASN A 658 31.05 -23.16 55.70
N ASN A 659 32.16 -22.44 55.47
CA ASN A 659 33.25 -22.32 56.45
C ASN A 659 32.95 -21.32 57.58
N GLU A 660 32.09 -20.33 57.39
CA GLU A 660 31.62 -19.44 58.46
C GLU A 660 30.54 -20.08 59.32
N ALA A 661 29.72 -21.02 58.78
CA ALA A 661 28.70 -21.74 59.53
C ALA A 661 29.22 -22.85 60.47
N GLN A 662 30.48 -23.25 60.33
CA GLN A 662 31.09 -24.27 61.25
C GLN A 662 31.83 -23.69 62.45
N ARG A 663 31.95 -22.36 62.62
CA ARG A 663 32.59 -21.72 63.76
C ARG A 663 31.69 -21.23 64.86
N GLY A 664 30.39 -21.55 64.84
CA GLY A 664 29.40 -21.07 65.81
C GLY A 664 28.34 -22.09 66.21
N LYS A 665 28.72 -23.20 66.90
CA LYS A 665 27.75 -24.02 67.64
C LYS A 665 28.38 -24.51 68.94
N GLY A 666 28.05 -23.84 70.01
CA GLY A 666 27.96 -24.37 71.40
C GLY A 666 26.48 -24.75 71.67
N ILE A 667 26.27 -26.00 71.93
CA ILE A 667 25.49 -26.81 72.88
C ILE A 667 24.21 -26.15 73.50
N VAL A 668 23.03 -26.80 73.44
CA VAL A 668 22.25 -27.57 74.42
C VAL A 668 20.76 -27.78 73.91
N PRO A 669 20.00 -28.76 74.44
CA PRO A 669 19.24 -29.71 73.61
C PRO A 669 17.71 -29.81 73.89
N ILE A 670 17.05 -30.72 73.09
CA ILE A 670 15.84 -31.49 73.36
C ILE A 670 14.50 -30.76 73.44
N THR A 671 13.51 -31.08 72.64
CA THR A 671 12.37 -31.97 72.92
C THR A 671 11.55 -32.36 71.69
N ILE A 672 11.11 -33.55 71.67
CA ILE A 672 10.27 -34.30 70.73
C ILE A 672 8.81 -33.82 70.87
N GLU A 673 8.06 -33.73 69.77
CA GLU A 673 6.70 -34.26 69.73
C GLU A 673 6.17 -34.49 68.29
N ASN A 674 5.70 -35.67 68.13
CA ASN A 674 4.90 -36.17 66.99
C ASN A 674 3.55 -35.47 66.87
N HIS A 675 3.02 -35.26 65.69
CA HIS A 675 1.67 -35.73 65.40
C HIS A 675 1.42 -35.95 63.89
N GLN A 676 0.91 -37.16 63.68
CA GLN A 676 0.31 -37.69 62.46
C GLN A 676 -1.00 -36.94 62.10
N GLY A 677 -1.39 -37.04 60.85
CA GLY A 677 -2.80 -36.99 60.46
C GLY A 677 -3.10 -36.45 59.10
N ARG A 678 -3.12 -37.33 58.12
CA ARG A 678 -4.24 -37.67 57.21
C ARG A 678 -5.23 -36.54 56.87
N ARG A 679 -5.34 -36.09 55.67
CA ARG A 679 -6.20 -36.60 54.55
C ARG A 679 -5.89 -35.86 53.26
#